data_6a5ca79af7fc178bdc7229f6699191c7
#
_entry.id   6a5ca79af7fc178bdc7229f6699191c7
#
_cell.length_a   1.000
_cell.length_b   1.000
_cell.length_c   1.000
_cell.angle_alpha   90.00
_cell.angle_beta   90.00
_cell.angle_gamma   90.00
#
_symmetry.space_group_name_H-M   'P 1'
#
loop_
_entity.id
_entity.type
_entity.pdbx_description
1 polymer ?
#
loop_
_entity_poly.entity_id
_entity_poly.type
_entity_poly.pdbx_seq_one_letter_code
_entity_poly.pdbx_strand_id
1 'polypeptide(L)'
;MSKQKEYIIEGMSCASCAMTIENAVSKIPGVDKASVNLATEIMTVEANDSVTPEDIAKVVDGVGYSARPRGKSVEEELEEKNEKKEAHLREMKRNLTISAIFAVPLLFIAMADMVGIPMPAFLSPMQSPVSYALIQLALVLPIIWLGRRFFVDGFKALSKGHPNMDSLVALGTSAAFLYSLYGTYHVLEGHAHFAMNLYYESAGVILTLITLGKYFEAVSKGKTSMAIQTLVGLAPKMATVLRDGQEVEVPVEEVQVGDLIRVKPGEKVPVDGVVTEGNSTVDESMLTGESIPVSKSVGDEVIGASLNKTGSFILKATKIGKDTALSQIIQLVEQAQGSKAPIAKLADKVSGVFVPIVIVLALVSGLAWYFLGQESWVFALTITISVLVIACPCALGLATPTAIMVGTGKGAENGILLKSGEALEEANHVNMVVFDKTGTITNGTPVVTDVVTAENTDADALIRLAASLEVASEHPLGEAIVAKAKEQGAAFDEVTNFEAIPGFGIKGHVGETLVFLGNEKWMRENGLANVEMNDKANHFAEQGKTPLYIGYNDAVQGLIVVADTVKESSARAIQTLHEMGIQVAMMTGDHERTAQAIAAEVGIDRVFSEVLPQDKANYVSKLQEEGYIVAMVGDGINDAPALAQAQVGIAIGTGTDVAIESADAVLMKSDLMDVPAMLKLSRATIRNIKENLFWAFAYNIIGIPFAMGVLHLFGGPLLNPMIAGAAMSFSSVSVVLNALRLKRWKA
;
A
#
# COMPACT_ATOMS: atom_id res chain seq x y z
N MET A 1 1.72 10.84 25.79
CA MET A 1 1.99 10.18 24.50
C MET A 1 0.83 10.50 23.57
N SER A 2 1.11 10.98 22.38
CA SER A 2 0.06 11.21 21.37
C SER A 2 -0.49 9.87 20.92
N LYS A 3 -1.83 9.75 20.86
CA LYS A 3 -2.52 8.57 20.35
C LYS A 3 -3.02 8.87 18.95
N GLN A 4 -2.86 7.91 18.07
CA GLN A 4 -3.41 7.96 16.73
C GLN A 4 -4.89 7.62 16.78
N LYS A 5 -5.76 8.50 16.24
CA LYS A 5 -7.20 8.31 16.13
C LYS A 5 -7.64 8.48 14.68
N GLU A 6 -8.53 7.65 14.23
CA GLU A 6 -9.08 7.70 12.87
C GLU A 6 -10.51 8.21 12.84
N TYR A 7 -10.81 9.02 11.82
CA TYR A 7 -12.12 9.62 11.59
C TYR A 7 -12.54 9.41 10.15
N ILE A 8 -13.80 9.07 9.94
CA ILE A 8 -14.40 9.04 8.60
C ILE A 8 -14.88 10.45 8.28
N ILE A 9 -14.49 10.97 7.12
CA ILE A 9 -14.84 12.32 6.66
C ILE A 9 -15.84 12.21 5.51
N GLU A 10 -16.97 12.90 5.62
CA GLU A 10 -18.01 12.92 4.59
C GLU A 10 -18.07 14.30 3.92
N GLY A 11 -18.38 14.32 2.62
CA GLY A 11 -18.59 15.55 1.84
C GLY A 11 -17.36 16.06 1.07
N MET A 12 -16.24 15.35 1.07
CA MET A 12 -15.06 15.72 0.29
C MET A 12 -15.25 15.39 -1.19
N SER A 13 -14.84 16.28 -2.07
CA SER A 13 -14.91 16.07 -3.52
C SER A 13 -13.58 16.28 -4.24
N CYS A 14 -12.58 16.86 -3.58
CA CYS A 14 -11.28 17.17 -4.21
C CYS A 14 -10.15 17.32 -3.20
N ALA A 15 -8.90 17.31 -3.70
CA ALA A 15 -7.69 17.44 -2.90
C ALA A 15 -7.63 18.73 -2.07
N SER A 16 -8.15 19.84 -2.60
CA SER A 16 -8.26 21.11 -1.86
C SER A 16 -9.16 20.99 -0.64
N CYS A 17 -10.22 20.17 -0.71
CA CYS A 17 -11.10 19.88 0.42
C CYS A 17 -10.35 19.18 1.54
N ALA A 18 -9.58 18.15 1.20
CA ALA A 18 -8.76 17.41 2.16
C ALA A 18 -7.73 18.32 2.86
N MET A 19 -7.03 19.17 2.10
CA MET A 19 -6.07 20.13 2.64
C MET A 19 -6.73 21.18 3.55
N THR A 20 -7.94 21.62 3.25
CA THR A 20 -8.69 22.55 4.09
C THR A 20 -9.00 21.94 5.46
N ILE A 21 -9.40 20.66 5.48
CA ILE A 21 -9.68 19.93 6.71
C ILE A 21 -8.39 19.70 7.51
N GLU A 22 -7.31 19.24 6.86
CA GLU A 22 -6.00 19.04 7.50
C GLU A 22 -5.51 20.32 8.19
N ASN A 23 -5.57 21.46 7.47
CA ASN A 23 -5.14 22.74 8.01
C ASN A 23 -6.04 23.24 9.16
N ALA A 24 -7.32 22.92 9.15
CA ALA A 24 -8.22 23.31 10.22
C ALA A 24 -7.99 22.46 11.49
N VAL A 25 -7.86 21.14 11.34
CA VAL A 25 -7.67 20.20 12.45
C VAL A 25 -6.27 20.35 13.07
N SER A 26 -5.23 20.59 12.26
CA SER A 26 -3.86 20.82 12.76
C SER A 26 -3.72 22.09 13.59
N LYS A 27 -4.69 23.00 13.59
CA LYS A 27 -4.73 24.21 14.44
C LYS A 27 -5.35 23.97 15.80
N ILE A 28 -5.91 22.80 16.06
CA ILE A 28 -6.48 22.46 17.38
C ILE A 28 -5.33 22.28 18.36
N PRO A 29 -5.33 22.99 19.52
CA PRO A 29 -4.32 22.80 20.54
C PRO A 29 -4.28 21.34 21.03
N GLY A 30 -3.11 20.69 20.93
CA GLY A 30 -2.94 19.29 21.31
C GLY A 30 -3.04 18.29 20.15
N VAL A 31 -3.21 18.75 18.92
CA VAL A 31 -3.04 17.95 17.70
C VAL A 31 -1.62 18.15 17.19
N ASP A 32 -0.87 17.07 17.07
CA ASP A 32 0.50 17.08 16.55
C ASP A 32 0.50 16.96 15.01
N LYS A 33 -0.40 16.14 14.48
CA LYS A 33 -0.50 15.90 13.03
C LYS A 33 -1.93 15.51 12.65
N ALA A 34 -2.39 16.01 11.50
CA ALA A 34 -3.62 15.56 10.87
C ALA A 34 -3.36 15.29 9.39
N SER A 35 -3.83 14.16 8.88
CA SER A 35 -3.70 13.77 7.47
C SER A 35 -5.02 13.20 6.97
N VAL A 36 -5.50 13.70 5.83
CA VAL A 36 -6.78 13.28 5.23
C VAL A 36 -6.53 12.62 3.89
N ASN A 37 -6.99 11.41 3.73
CA ASN A 37 -6.96 10.72 2.45
C ASN A 37 -8.30 10.87 1.72
N LEU A 38 -8.26 11.51 0.56
CA LEU A 38 -9.45 11.72 -0.26
C LEU A 38 -10.01 10.41 -0.86
N ALA A 39 -9.16 9.41 -1.09
CA ALA A 39 -9.58 8.17 -1.74
C ALA A 39 -10.28 7.22 -0.77
N THR A 40 -9.81 7.17 0.48
CA THR A 40 -10.39 6.35 1.55
C THR A 40 -11.41 7.09 2.40
N GLU A 41 -11.46 8.43 2.29
CA GLU A 41 -12.28 9.32 3.12
C GLU A 41 -11.95 9.22 4.62
N ILE A 42 -10.72 8.79 4.95
CA ILE A 42 -10.24 8.66 6.32
C ILE A 42 -9.30 9.83 6.65
N MET A 43 -9.50 10.41 7.83
CA MET A 43 -8.57 11.35 8.45
C MET A 43 -7.90 10.67 9.63
N THR A 44 -6.58 10.66 9.62
CA THR A 44 -5.75 10.21 10.74
C THR A 44 -5.27 11.42 11.52
N VAL A 45 -5.50 11.42 12.83
CA VAL A 45 -5.14 12.51 13.75
C VAL A 45 -4.25 11.95 14.84
N GLU A 46 -3.05 12.48 14.97
CA GLU A 46 -2.16 12.27 16.11
C GLU A 46 -2.39 13.39 17.12
N ALA A 47 -2.96 13.06 18.28
CA ALA A 47 -3.33 14.03 19.28
C ALA A 47 -3.16 13.50 20.70
N ASN A 48 -3.01 14.41 21.66
CA ASN A 48 -2.99 14.06 23.08
C ASN A 48 -4.41 13.77 23.60
N ASP A 49 -4.51 13.24 24.82
CA ASP A 49 -5.78 12.83 25.43
C ASP A 49 -6.73 14.00 25.75
N SER A 50 -6.28 15.25 25.62
CA SER A 50 -7.13 16.45 25.84
C SER A 50 -8.03 16.78 24.64
N VAL A 51 -7.75 16.22 23.45
CA VAL A 51 -8.53 16.45 22.24
C VAL A 51 -9.65 15.41 22.16
N THR A 52 -10.89 15.87 22.24
CA THR A 52 -12.07 15.00 22.16
C THR A 52 -12.52 14.78 20.71
N PRO A 53 -13.23 13.70 20.41
CA PRO A 53 -13.85 13.49 19.10
C PRO A 53 -14.81 14.63 18.69
N GLU A 54 -15.50 15.22 19.68
CA GLU A 54 -16.41 16.34 19.45
C GLU A 54 -15.69 17.61 19.01
N ASP A 55 -14.49 17.88 19.54
CA ASP A 55 -13.68 19.04 19.15
C ASP A 55 -13.28 18.93 17.66
N ILE A 56 -12.85 17.74 17.24
CA ILE A 56 -12.47 17.46 15.87
C ILE A 56 -13.68 17.57 14.95
N ALA A 57 -14.81 16.94 15.33
CA ALA A 57 -16.04 17.00 14.53
C ALA A 57 -16.53 18.46 14.35
N LYS A 58 -16.49 19.27 15.41
CA LYS A 58 -16.89 20.67 15.39
C LYS A 58 -16.01 21.53 14.47
N VAL A 59 -14.70 21.31 14.48
CA VAL A 59 -13.77 22.05 13.60
C VAL A 59 -13.97 21.64 12.15
N VAL A 60 -14.16 20.36 11.87
CA VAL A 60 -14.42 19.83 10.52
C VAL A 60 -15.78 20.35 9.99
N ASP A 61 -16.80 20.41 10.84
CA ASP A 61 -18.11 20.98 10.46
C ASP A 61 -17.99 22.50 10.20
N GLY A 62 -17.16 23.19 10.98
CA GLY A 62 -16.86 24.62 10.78
C GLY A 62 -16.29 24.94 9.41
N VAL A 63 -15.54 24.03 8.77
CA VAL A 63 -15.05 24.18 7.39
C VAL A 63 -15.97 23.54 6.35
N GLY A 64 -17.09 22.95 6.79
CA GLY A 64 -18.18 22.56 5.92
C GLY A 64 -18.21 21.10 5.52
N TYR A 65 -17.53 20.26 6.26
CA TYR A 65 -17.50 18.81 6.11
C TYR A 65 -17.98 18.14 7.40
N SER A 66 -18.17 16.80 7.40
CA SER A 66 -18.58 16.07 8.60
C SER A 66 -17.48 15.07 8.97
N ALA A 67 -17.19 14.92 10.28
CA ALA A 67 -16.25 13.93 10.80
C ALA A 67 -16.91 13.08 11.87
N ARG A 68 -16.70 11.75 11.81
CA ARG A 68 -17.15 10.81 12.86
C ARG A 68 -16.01 9.86 13.24
N PRO A 69 -15.87 9.50 14.54
CA PRO A 69 -14.87 8.52 14.96
C PRO A 69 -15.09 7.15 14.29
N ARG A 70 -14.02 6.45 14.00
CA ARG A 70 -14.04 5.07 13.52
C ARG A 70 -14.19 4.13 14.74
N GLY A 71 -15.23 3.30 14.80
CA GLY A 71 -15.57 2.54 16.01
C GLY A 71 -16.17 1.14 15.83
N LYS A 72 -16.32 0.67 14.57
CA LYS A 72 -16.89 -0.66 14.26
C LYS A 72 -15.80 -1.66 13.85
N SER A 73 -16.15 -2.96 13.74
CA SER A 73 -15.25 -3.94 13.13
C SER A 73 -14.95 -3.58 11.67
N VAL A 74 -13.75 -3.92 11.20
CA VAL A 74 -13.30 -3.59 9.83
C VAL A 74 -14.28 -4.14 8.79
N GLU A 75 -14.87 -5.32 9.04
CA GLU A 75 -15.79 -5.98 8.13
C GLU A 75 -17.16 -5.28 8.06
N GLU A 76 -17.75 -4.91 9.21
CA GLU A 76 -19.00 -4.16 9.25
C GLU A 76 -18.87 -2.76 8.62
N GLU A 77 -17.76 -2.08 8.85
CA GLU A 77 -17.48 -0.79 8.23
C GLU A 77 -17.31 -0.91 6.73
N LEU A 78 -16.66 -1.97 6.24
CA LEU A 78 -16.47 -2.25 4.82
C LEU A 78 -17.80 -2.61 4.13
N GLU A 79 -18.65 -3.40 4.75
CA GLU A 79 -19.99 -3.73 4.22
C GLU A 79 -20.86 -2.47 4.14
N GLU A 80 -20.95 -1.68 5.22
CA GLU A 80 -21.71 -0.42 5.24
C GLU A 80 -21.17 0.59 4.22
N LYS A 81 -19.83 0.67 4.07
CA LYS A 81 -19.15 1.54 3.12
C LYS A 81 -19.40 1.10 1.66
N ASN A 82 -19.42 -0.21 1.42
CA ASN A 82 -19.73 -0.77 0.11
C ASN A 82 -21.19 -0.53 -0.28
N GLU A 83 -22.14 -0.75 0.62
CA GLU A 83 -23.56 -0.47 0.38
C GLU A 83 -23.82 1.02 0.09
N LYS A 84 -23.24 1.92 0.88
CA LYS A 84 -23.31 3.37 0.65
C LYS A 84 -22.69 3.77 -0.69
N LYS A 85 -21.57 3.17 -1.05
CA LYS A 85 -20.86 3.40 -2.31
C LYS A 85 -21.65 2.92 -3.51
N GLU A 86 -22.27 1.74 -3.43
CA GLU A 86 -23.15 1.24 -4.49
C GLU A 86 -24.42 2.08 -4.62
N ALA A 87 -25.02 2.50 -3.51
CA ALA A 87 -26.17 3.40 -3.52
C ALA A 87 -25.82 4.74 -4.17
N HIS A 88 -24.65 5.30 -3.82
CA HIS A 88 -24.14 6.55 -4.42
C HIS A 88 -23.86 6.40 -5.92
N LEU A 89 -23.23 5.29 -6.34
CA LEU A 89 -23.01 5.01 -7.77
C LEU A 89 -24.32 4.87 -8.56
N ARG A 90 -25.32 4.22 -7.98
CA ARG A 90 -26.68 4.10 -8.57
C ARG A 90 -27.34 5.48 -8.70
N GLU A 91 -27.22 6.32 -7.68
CA GLU A 91 -27.72 7.69 -7.71
C GLU A 91 -27.01 8.52 -8.79
N MET A 92 -25.68 8.48 -8.84
CA MET A 92 -24.89 9.20 -9.86
C MET A 92 -25.27 8.74 -11.28
N LYS A 93 -25.38 7.43 -11.50
CA LYS A 93 -25.80 6.85 -12.80
C LYS A 93 -27.20 7.35 -13.20
N ARG A 94 -28.16 7.34 -12.27
CA ARG A 94 -29.52 7.85 -12.49
C ARG A 94 -29.49 9.33 -12.85
N ASN A 95 -28.77 10.15 -12.07
CA ASN A 95 -28.70 11.59 -12.30
C ASN A 95 -28.03 11.90 -13.64
N LEU A 96 -26.96 11.19 -14.01
CA LEU A 96 -26.29 11.29 -15.31
C LEU A 96 -27.24 10.91 -16.45
N THR A 97 -27.96 9.80 -16.32
CA THR A 97 -28.90 9.35 -17.36
C THR A 97 -30.00 10.38 -17.60
N ILE A 98 -30.59 10.92 -16.52
CA ILE A 98 -31.60 11.96 -16.63
C ILE A 98 -31.00 13.22 -17.23
N SER A 99 -29.83 13.68 -16.78
CA SER A 99 -29.15 14.85 -17.34
C SER A 99 -28.88 14.66 -18.84
N ALA A 100 -28.45 13.49 -19.29
CA ALA A 100 -28.19 13.20 -20.70
C ALA A 100 -29.49 13.24 -21.54
N ILE A 101 -30.63 12.75 -21.01
CA ILE A 101 -31.94 12.79 -21.69
C ILE A 101 -32.34 14.24 -22.00
N PHE A 102 -32.00 15.20 -21.15
CA PHE A 102 -32.29 16.61 -21.37
C PHE A 102 -31.18 17.34 -22.14
N ALA A 103 -29.91 17.00 -21.89
CA ALA A 103 -28.75 17.66 -22.51
C ALA A 103 -28.64 17.35 -24.01
N VAL A 104 -28.93 16.09 -24.44
CA VAL A 104 -28.83 15.70 -25.87
C VAL A 104 -29.83 16.48 -26.73
N PRO A 105 -31.14 16.56 -26.41
CA PRO A 105 -32.06 17.42 -27.15
C PRO A 105 -31.69 18.90 -27.10
N LEU A 106 -31.24 19.41 -25.93
CA LEU A 106 -30.79 20.77 -25.77
C LEU A 106 -29.64 21.13 -26.73
N LEU A 107 -28.61 20.24 -26.78
CA LEU A 107 -27.47 20.38 -27.68
C LEU A 107 -27.92 20.31 -29.15
N PHE A 108 -28.80 19.36 -29.47
CA PHE A 108 -29.30 19.17 -30.82
C PHE A 108 -30.06 20.45 -31.33
N ILE A 109 -30.95 21.00 -30.50
CA ILE A 109 -31.70 22.21 -30.83
C ILE A 109 -30.75 23.41 -31.02
N ALA A 110 -29.75 23.57 -30.17
CA ALA A 110 -28.79 24.68 -30.26
C ALA A 110 -27.86 24.58 -31.47
N MET A 111 -27.48 23.38 -31.91
CA MET A 111 -26.50 23.16 -32.96
C MET A 111 -27.13 22.85 -34.34
N ALA A 112 -28.40 22.51 -34.41
CA ALA A 112 -29.04 22.08 -35.65
C ALA A 112 -28.93 23.11 -36.78
N ASP A 113 -29.10 24.37 -36.47
CA ASP A 113 -28.99 25.49 -37.42
C ASP A 113 -27.55 25.65 -37.96
N MET A 114 -26.55 25.44 -37.11
CA MET A 114 -25.13 25.51 -37.51
C MET A 114 -24.71 24.39 -38.44
N VAL A 115 -25.34 23.21 -38.33
CA VAL A 115 -25.05 22.00 -39.14
C VAL A 115 -25.96 21.94 -40.37
N GLY A 116 -26.88 22.87 -40.54
CA GLY A 116 -27.80 22.94 -41.69
C GLY A 116 -28.93 21.90 -41.62
N ILE A 117 -29.27 21.41 -40.46
CA ILE A 117 -30.38 20.46 -40.26
C ILE A 117 -31.69 21.25 -40.23
N PRO A 118 -32.67 20.95 -41.12
CA PRO A 118 -33.93 21.68 -41.13
C PRO A 118 -34.72 21.43 -39.86
N MET A 119 -35.02 22.51 -39.13
CA MET A 119 -35.76 22.45 -37.85
C MET A 119 -37.21 22.89 -38.06
N PRO A 120 -38.16 22.35 -37.29
CA PRO A 120 -39.52 22.85 -37.26
C PRO A 120 -39.53 24.34 -36.88
N ALA A 121 -40.47 25.12 -37.44
CA ALA A 121 -40.57 26.57 -37.28
C ALA A 121 -40.55 27.02 -35.80
N PHE A 122 -41.16 26.26 -34.90
CA PHE A 122 -41.21 26.55 -33.44
C PHE A 122 -39.88 26.32 -32.70
N LEU A 123 -38.92 25.65 -33.33
CA LEU A 123 -37.56 25.41 -32.81
C LEU A 123 -36.52 26.25 -33.53
N SER A 124 -36.89 27.13 -34.44
CA SER A 124 -35.97 28.01 -35.14
C SER A 124 -35.80 29.33 -34.41
N PRO A 125 -34.55 29.78 -34.12
CA PRO A 125 -34.32 31.08 -33.48
C PRO A 125 -34.77 32.25 -34.34
N MET A 126 -34.81 32.10 -35.66
CA MET A 126 -35.22 33.13 -36.60
C MET A 126 -36.74 33.22 -36.75
N GLN A 127 -37.46 32.07 -36.74
CA GLN A 127 -38.92 32.07 -36.98
C GLN A 127 -39.74 32.18 -35.69
N SER A 128 -39.26 31.61 -34.59
CA SER A 128 -39.97 31.58 -33.31
C SER A 128 -39.00 31.77 -32.13
N PRO A 129 -38.35 32.95 -32.00
CA PRO A 129 -37.30 33.18 -30.99
C PRO A 129 -37.77 32.96 -29.54
N VAL A 130 -39.01 33.28 -29.22
CA VAL A 130 -39.61 33.09 -27.90
C VAL A 130 -39.72 31.58 -27.57
N SER A 131 -40.29 30.80 -28.47
CA SER A 131 -40.43 29.35 -28.27
C SER A 131 -39.05 28.67 -28.15
N TYR A 132 -38.13 29.08 -29.00
CA TYR A 132 -36.73 28.57 -28.97
C TYR A 132 -36.05 28.79 -27.63
N ALA A 133 -36.15 30.04 -27.10
CA ALA A 133 -35.53 30.37 -25.79
C ALA A 133 -36.22 29.66 -24.62
N LEU A 134 -37.55 29.62 -24.60
CA LEU A 134 -38.28 28.95 -23.51
C LEU A 134 -38.10 27.42 -23.48
N ILE A 135 -38.00 26.78 -24.65
CA ILE A 135 -37.73 25.35 -24.74
C ILE A 135 -36.33 25.02 -24.22
N GLN A 136 -35.32 25.79 -24.59
CA GLN A 136 -33.98 25.62 -24.07
C GLN A 136 -33.91 25.82 -22.54
N LEU A 137 -34.59 26.86 -22.04
CA LEU A 137 -34.70 27.11 -20.61
C LEU A 137 -35.38 25.92 -19.90
N ALA A 138 -36.48 25.40 -20.45
CA ALA A 138 -37.18 24.24 -19.88
C ALA A 138 -36.30 22.97 -19.84
N LEU A 139 -35.46 22.76 -20.87
CA LEU A 139 -34.56 21.63 -20.95
C LEU A 139 -33.36 21.74 -20.01
N VAL A 140 -32.83 22.96 -19.75
CA VAL A 140 -31.65 23.12 -18.88
C VAL A 140 -31.99 23.07 -17.39
N LEU A 141 -33.19 23.47 -16.97
CA LEU A 141 -33.58 23.51 -15.56
C LEU A 141 -33.46 22.17 -14.82
N PRO A 142 -33.93 21.02 -15.38
CA PRO A 142 -33.71 19.72 -14.76
C PRO A 142 -32.22 19.39 -14.58
N ILE A 143 -31.37 19.76 -15.54
CA ILE A 143 -29.91 19.52 -15.47
C ILE A 143 -29.29 20.32 -14.33
N ILE A 144 -29.64 21.61 -14.21
CA ILE A 144 -29.19 22.48 -13.10
C ILE A 144 -29.66 21.93 -11.76
N TRP A 145 -30.91 21.47 -11.66
CA TRP A 145 -31.43 20.89 -10.43
C TRP A 145 -30.68 19.62 -10.01
N LEU A 146 -30.38 18.74 -10.95
CA LEU A 146 -29.58 17.54 -10.68
C LEU A 146 -28.12 17.89 -10.33
N GLY A 147 -27.57 18.94 -10.95
CA GLY A 147 -26.23 19.46 -10.70
C GLY A 147 -26.13 20.44 -9.52
N ARG A 148 -27.21 20.65 -8.72
CA ARG A 148 -27.23 21.67 -7.66
C ARG A 148 -26.09 21.57 -6.64
N ARG A 149 -25.53 20.38 -6.43
CA ARG A 149 -24.36 20.18 -5.55
C ARG A 149 -23.16 21.01 -5.99
N PHE A 150 -22.88 21.09 -7.29
CA PHE A 150 -21.77 21.91 -7.82
C PHE A 150 -21.92 23.40 -7.42
N PHE A 151 -23.14 23.92 -7.47
CA PHE A 151 -23.38 25.31 -7.09
C PHE A 151 -23.30 25.53 -5.58
N VAL A 152 -23.92 24.65 -4.78
CA VAL A 152 -23.92 24.75 -3.32
C VAL A 152 -22.51 24.65 -2.78
N ASP A 153 -21.78 23.59 -3.16
CA ASP A 153 -20.44 23.31 -2.65
C ASP A 153 -19.42 24.32 -3.22
N GLY A 154 -19.55 24.67 -4.49
CA GLY A 154 -18.69 25.64 -5.17
C GLY A 154 -18.78 27.04 -4.58
N PHE A 155 -20.00 27.58 -4.40
CA PHE A 155 -20.18 28.90 -3.81
C PHE A 155 -19.88 28.93 -2.31
N LYS A 156 -20.15 27.84 -1.59
CA LYS A 156 -19.77 27.71 -0.18
C LYS A 156 -18.23 27.76 -0.01
N ALA A 157 -17.49 27.06 -0.87
CA ALA A 157 -16.03 27.08 -0.87
C ALA A 157 -15.49 28.47 -1.23
N LEU A 158 -16.08 29.11 -2.24
CA LEU A 158 -15.70 30.46 -2.65
C LEU A 158 -15.94 31.49 -1.54
N SER A 159 -17.10 31.45 -0.87
CA SER A 159 -17.44 32.37 0.22
C SER A 159 -16.54 32.21 1.45
N LYS A 160 -15.96 31.03 1.66
CA LYS A 160 -14.99 30.76 2.72
C LYS A 160 -13.54 31.10 2.35
N GLY A 161 -13.28 31.63 1.13
CA GLY A 161 -11.95 31.98 0.67
C GLY A 161 -11.08 30.80 0.23
N HIS A 162 -11.66 29.61 0.07
CA HIS A 162 -11.00 28.39 -0.37
C HIS A 162 -11.64 27.81 -1.64
N PRO A 163 -11.56 28.54 -2.77
CA PRO A 163 -12.18 28.11 -4.02
C PRO A 163 -11.61 26.76 -4.47
N ASN A 164 -12.50 25.88 -4.91
CA ASN A 164 -12.20 24.54 -5.37
C ASN A 164 -12.67 24.31 -6.82
N MET A 165 -12.57 23.07 -7.29
CA MET A 165 -13.04 22.66 -8.61
C MET A 165 -14.52 22.99 -8.83
N ASP A 166 -15.38 22.73 -7.83
CA ASP A 166 -16.82 22.99 -7.94
C ASP A 166 -17.10 24.50 -8.04
N SER A 167 -16.20 25.34 -7.46
CA SER A 167 -16.27 26.81 -7.63
C SER A 167 -16.06 27.24 -9.08
N LEU A 168 -15.13 26.63 -9.81
CA LEU A 168 -14.89 26.94 -11.23
C LEU A 168 -16.11 26.56 -12.08
N VAL A 169 -16.66 25.37 -11.84
CA VAL A 169 -17.86 24.87 -12.52
C VAL A 169 -19.07 25.77 -12.21
N ALA A 170 -19.28 26.10 -10.93
CA ALA A 170 -20.37 26.95 -10.50
C ALA A 170 -20.30 28.35 -11.14
N LEU A 171 -19.13 28.98 -11.16
CA LEU A 171 -18.92 30.28 -11.78
C LEU A 171 -19.17 30.25 -13.28
N GLY A 172 -18.55 29.29 -14.01
CA GLY A 172 -18.69 29.20 -15.46
C GLY A 172 -20.12 28.88 -15.91
N THR A 173 -20.77 27.91 -15.27
CA THR A 173 -22.16 27.53 -15.65
C THR A 173 -23.18 28.54 -15.18
N SER A 174 -22.99 29.24 -14.04
CA SER A 174 -23.84 30.34 -13.62
C SER A 174 -23.75 31.52 -14.57
N ALA A 175 -22.54 31.86 -15.03
CA ALA A 175 -22.36 32.94 -16.00
C ALA A 175 -23.11 32.65 -17.31
N ALA A 176 -22.97 31.43 -17.84
CA ALA A 176 -23.69 31.00 -19.05
C ALA A 176 -25.22 31.03 -18.87
N PHE A 177 -25.71 30.51 -17.74
CA PHE A 177 -27.14 30.44 -17.43
C PHE A 177 -27.76 31.85 -17.22
N LEU A 178 -27.13 32.69 -16.40
CA LEU A 178 -27.62 34.04 -16.11
C LEU A 178 -27.62 34.93 -17.35
N TYR A 179 -26.58 34.82 -18.18
CA TYR A 179 -26.55 35.53 -19.47
C TYR A 179 -27.69 35.08 -20.40
N SER A 180 -27.94 33.78 -20.48
CA SER A 180 -29.03 33.23 -21.30
C SER A 180 -30.39 33.61 -20.77
N LEU A 181 -30.56 33.75 -19.44
CA LEU A 181 -31.77 34.24 -18.83
C LEU A 181 -32.01 35.73 -19.18
N TYR A 182 -30.94 36.54 -19.13
CA TYR A 182 -30.97 37.93 -19.58
C TYR A 182 -31.34 38.02 -21.08
N GLY A 183 -30.74 37.19 -21.94
CA GLY A 183 -31.07 37.10 -23.35
C GLY A 183 -32.52 36.69 -23.58
N THR A 184 -33.02 35.69 -22.83
CA THR A 184 -34.44 35.26 -22.90
C THR A 184 -35.42 36.40 -22.51
N TYR A 185 -35.08 37.18 -21.48
CA TYR A 185 -35.86 38.35 -21.10
C TYR A 185 -35.99 39.33 -22.26
N HIS A 186 -34.88 39.67 -22.93
CA HIS A 186 -34.93 40.57 -24.09
C HIS A 186 -35.66 39.98 -25.30
N VAL A 187 -35.60 38.68 -25.51
CA VAL A 187 -36.40 37.99 -26.54
C VAL A 187 -37.90 38.14 -26.26
N LEU A 188 -38.30 38.06 -24.98
CA LEU A 188 -39.72 38.33 -24.58
C LEU A 188 -40.14 39.78 -24.77
N GLU A 189 -39.22 40.74 -24.70
CA GLU A 189 -39.45 42.16 -25.00
C GLU A 189 -39.48 42.45 -26.50
N GLY A 190 -39.25 41.45 -27.38
CA GLY A 190 -39.30 41.61 -28.85
C GLY A 190 -37.95 41.75 -29.53
N HIS A 191 -36.84 41.68 -28.79
CA HIS A 191 -35.47 41.76 -29.34
C HIS A 191 -34.99 40.38 -29.81
N ALA A 192 -35.51 39.91 -30.94
CA ALA A 192 -35.30 38.55 -31.45
C ALA A 192 -33.84 38.13 -31.66
N HIS A 193 -32.92 39.07 -31.90
CA HIS A 193 -31.49 38.77 -32.13
C HIS A 193 -30.79 38.15 -30.93
N PHE A 194 -31.29 38.33 -29.70
CA PHE A 194 -30.74 37.68 -28.51
C PHE A 194 -30.93 36.17 -28.53
N ALA A 195 -31.92 35.63 -29.26
CA ALA A 195 -32.16 34.19 -29.37
C ALA A 195 -30.99 33.44 -30.04
N MET A 196 -30.17 34.12 -30.85
CA MET A 196 -29.01 33.51 -31.51
C MET A 196 -27.78 33.41 -30.63
N ASN A 197 -27.78 34.04 -29.45
CA ASN A 197 -26.64 34.12 -28.54
C ASN A 197 -26.96 33.55 -27.14
N LEU A 198 -27.80 32.55 -27.06
CA LEU A 198 -28.09 31.86 -25.79
C LEU A 198 -26.99 30.79 -25.52
N TYR A 199 -26.71 30.52 -24.26
CA TYR A 199 -25.69 29.58 -23.77
C TYR A 199 -26.27 28.52 -22.79
N TYR A 200 -27.59 28.27 -22.87
CA TYR A 200 -28.24 27.23 -22.06
C TYR A 200 -27.66 25.86 -22.34
N GLU A 201 -27.38 25.56 -23.62
CA GLU A 201 -26.72 24.32 -24.01
C GLU A 201 -25.34 24.20 -23.42
N SER A 202 -24.56 25.28 -23.37
CA SER A 202 -23.22 25.27 -22.77
C SER A 202 -23.31 24.95 -21.28
N ALA A 203 -24.20 25.60 -20.52
CA ALA A 203 -24.41 25.30 -19.10
C ALA A 203 -24.84 23.82 -18.86
N GLY A 204 -25.83 23.36 -19.63
CA GLY A 204 -26.37 21.98 -19.52
C GLY A 204 -25.36 20.90 -19.90
N VAL A 205 -24.66 21.06 -21.01
CA VAL A 205 -23.68 20.10 -21.51
C VAL A 205 -22.45 20.05 -20.61
N ILE A 206 -21.93 21.19 -20.14
CA ILE A 206 -20.80 21.23 -19.20
C ILE A 206 -21.14 20.48 -17.91
N LEU A 207 -22.29 20.74 -17.28
CA LEU A 207 -22.73 20.03 -16.08
C LEU A 207 -22.88 18.53 -16.33
N THR A 208 -23.45 18.14 -17.46
CA THR A 208 -23.62 16.72 -17.82
C THR A 208 -22.27 16.03 -18.04
N LEU A 209 -21.34 16.65 -18.76
CA LEU A 209 -20.01 16.09 -19.02
C LEU A 209 -19.16 15.99 -17.75
N ILE A 210 -19.23 16.99 -16.86
CA ILE A 210 -18.52 16.92 -15.57
C ILE A 210 -19.14 15.85 -14.67
N THR A 211 -20.47 15.69 -14.68
CA THR A 211 -21.13 14.58 -13.96
C THR A 211 -20.71 13.23 -14.53
N LEU A 212 -20.57 13.10 -15.85
CA LEU A 212 -20.03 11.91 -16.50
C LEU A 212 -18.58 11.61 -16.05
N GLY A 213 -17.74 12.63 -16.03
CA GLY A 213 -16.36 12.53 -15.53
C GLY A 213 -16.31 12.05 -14.08
N LYS A 214 -17.11 12.64 -13.19
CA LYS A 214 -17.24 12.22 -11.79
C LYS A 214 -17.80 10.79 -11.62
N TYR A 215 -18.73 10.40 -12.47
CA TYR A 215 -19.23 9.02 -12.48
C TYR A 215 -18.15 8.01 -12.85
N PHE A 216 -17.39 8.27 -13.93
CA PHE A 216 -16.25 7.41 -14.29
C PHE A 216 -15.16 7.38 -13.21
N GLU A 217 -14.90 8.52 -12.57
CA GLU A 217 -14.02 8.61 -11.42
C GLU A 217 -14.47 7.68 -10.28
N ALA A 218 -15.75 7.76 -9.90
CA ALA A 218 -16.32 6.95 -8.82
C ALA A 218 -16.30 5.45 -9.13
N VAL A 219 -16.65 5.05 -10.38
CA VAL A 219 -16.56 3.67 -10.86
C VAL A 219 -15.11 3.15 -10.81
N SER A 220 -14.16 3.99 -11.20
CA SER A 220 -12.74 3.61 -11.26
C SER A 220 -12.12 3.50 -9.88
N LYS A 221 -12.43 4.41 -8.96
CA LYS A 221 -12.07 4.28 -7.53
C LYS A 221 -12.62 2.97 -6.93
N GLY A 222 -13.81 2.55 -7.34
CA GLY A 222 -14.38 1.25 -6.95
C GLY A 222 -13.51 0.07 -7.38
N LYS A 223 -13.02 0.07 -8.61
CA LYS A 223 -12.18 -1.02 -9.16
C LYS A 223 -10.77 -1.06 -8.56
N THR A 224 -10.25 0.04 -8.06
CA THR A 224 -8.92 0.09 -7.43
C THR A 224 -8.91 -0.42 -5.99
N SER A 225 -10.05 -0.38 -5.29
CA SER A 225 -10.23 -0.91 -3.93
C SER A 225 -10.47 -2.44 -3.87
N MET A 226 -10.40 -3.14 -5.00
CA MET A 226 -10.70 -4.58 -5.06
C MET A 226 -9.70 -5.47 -4.31
N ALA A 227 -8.45 -5.05 -4.13
CA ALA A 227 -7.43 -5.83 -3.43
C ALA A 227 -7.84 -6.11 -1.97
N ILE A 228 -8.29 -5.09 -1.23
CA ILE A 228 -8.80 -5.27 0.15
C ILE A 228 -10.05 -6.14 0.15
N GLN A 229 -10.98 -5.93 -0.78
CA GLN A 229 -12.19 -6.75 -0.89
C GLN A 229 -11.87 -8.23 -1.14
N THR A 230 -10.84 -8.50 -1.94
CA THR A 230 -10.37 -9.87 -2.18
C THR A 230 -9.81 -10.49 -0.90
N LEU A 231 -8.99 -9.75 -0.14
CA LEU A 231 -8.44 -10.22 1.14
C LEU A 231 -9.55 -10.48 2.18
N VAL A 232 -10.50 -9.56 2.34
CA VAL A 232 -11.65 -9.73 3.24
C VAL A 232 -12.50 -10.93 2.84
N GLY A 233 -12.71 -11.17 1.54
CA GLY A 233 -13.42 -12.35 1.02
C GLY A 233 -12.71 -13.68 1.24
N LEU A 234 -11.46 -13.68 1.76
CA LEU A 234 -10.77 -14.92 2.12
C LEU A 234 -11.25 -15.49 3.45
N ALA A 235 -11.64 -14.66 4.41
CA ALA A 235 -12.08 -15.10 5.73
C ALA A 235 -13.36 -15.94 5.63
N PRO A 236 -13.42 -17.12 6.26
CA PRO A 236 -14.67 -17.87 6.40
C PRO A 236 -15.59 -17.19 7.40
N LYS A 237 -16.91 -17.30 7.21
CA LYS A 237 -17.90 -16.69 8.11
C LYS A 237 -18.27 -17.59 9.28
N MET A 238 -18.04 -18.90 9.17
CA MET A 238 -18.40 -19.91 10.17
C MET A 238 -17.18 -20.73 10.58
N ALA A 239 -17.20 -21.23 11.81
CA ALA A 239 -16.20 -22.12 12.38
C ALA A 239 -16.84 -23.31 13.07
N THR A 240 -16.27 -24.51 12.95
CA THR A 240 -16.73 -25.72 13.65
C THR A 240 -15.94 -25.88 14.95
N VAL A 241 -16.51 -25.42 16.06
CA VAL A 241 -15.89 -25.46 17.39
C VAL A 241 -16.31 -26.73 18.11
N LEU A 242 -15.35 -27.35 18.84
CA LEU A 242 -15.58 -28.50 19.69
C LEU A 242 -15.94 -28.03 21.11
N ARG A 243 -17.22 -28.10 21.48
CA ARG A 243 -17.71 -27.79 22.82
C ARG A 243 -18.29 -29.06 23.49
N ASP A 244 -17.76 -29.42 24.64
CA ASP A 244 -18.16 -30.62 25.39
C ASP A 244 -18.11 -31.93 24.54
N GLY A 245 -17.13 -32.00 23.60
CA GLY A 245 -16.96 -33.16 22.72
C GLY A 245 -17.94 -33.22 21.52
N GLN A 246 -18.76 -32.20 21.32
CA GLN A 246 -19.67 -32.08 20.16
C GLN A 246 -19.18 -30.97 19.21
N GLU A 247 -19.35 -31.22 17.90
CA GLU A 247 -19.09 -30.20 16.86
C GLU A 247 -20.28 -29.23 16.82
N VAL A 248 -20.00 -27.95 17.05
CA VAL A 248 -20.99 -26.85 16.96
C VAL A 248 -20.49 -25.85 15.95
N GLU A 249 -21.32 -25.55 14.95
CA GLU A 249 -21.02 -24.51 13.98
C GLU A 249 -21.41 -23.14 14.55
N VAL A 250 -20.45 -22.23 14.66
CA VAL A 250 -20.63 -20.88 15.20
C VAL A 250 -20.08 -19.83 14.23
N PRO A 251 -20.59 -18.58 14.25
CA PRO A 251 -19.95 -17.49 13.56
C PRO A 251 -18.50 -17.32 14.05
N VAL A 252 -17.55 -17.00 13.13
CA VAL A 252 -16.13 -16.82 13.49
C VAL A 252 -15.95 -15.74 14.56
N GLU A 253 -16.83 -14.75 14.62
CA GLU A 253 -16.83 -13.67 15.62
C GLU A 253 -17.10 -14.16 17.06
N GLU A 254 -17.72 -15.34 17.22
CA GLU A 254 -18.01 -15.95 18.53
C GLU A 254 -16.91 -16.89 19.02
N VAL A 255 -15.88 -17.13 18.20
CA VAL A 255 -14.71 -17.95 18.57
C VAL A 255 -13.89 -17.21 19.62
N GLN A 256 -13.42 -17.95 20.64
CA GLN A 256 -12.58 -17.43 21.72
C GLN A 256 -11.17 -18.03 21.65
N VAL A 257 -10.20 -17.28 22.17
CA VAL A 257 -8.83 -17.80 22.32
C VAL A 257 -8.85 -19.05 23.21
N GLY A 258 -8.26 -20.12 22.71
CA GLY A 258 -8.26 -21.43 23.37
C GLY A 258 -9.33 -22.41 22.89
N ASP A 259 -10.30 -21.96 22.07
CA ASP A 259 -11.28 -22.87 21.47
C ASP A 259 -10.60 -23.91 20.58
N LEU A 260 -11.09 -25.14 20.63
CA LEU A 260 -10.67 -26.21 19.73
C LEU A 260 -11.56 -26.20 18.49
N ILE A 261 -10.98 -26.08 17.31
CA ILE A 261 -11.68 -25.92 16.05
C ILE A 261 -11.28 -27.03 15.10
N ARG A 262 -12.23 -27.75 14.55
CA ARG A 262 -12.02 -28.76 13.53
C ARG A 262 -12.05 -28.11 12.13
N VAL A 263 -11.05 -28.44 11.32
CA VAL A 263 -10.96 -28.00 9.90
C VAL A 263 -10.91 -29.25 9.02
N LYS A 264 -11.94 -29.42 8.17
CA LYS A 264 -12.09 -30.54 7.25
C LYS A 264 -11.40 -30.25 5.91
N PRO A 265 -11.11 -31.27 5.09
CA PRO A 265 -10.57 -31.06 3.74
C PRO A 265 -11.48 -30.16 2.91
N GLY A 266 -10.91 -29.18 2.24
CA GLY A 266 -11.62 -28.19 1.44
C GLY A 266 -12.18 -26.99 2.23
N GLU A 267 -12.09 -27.00 3.56
CA GLU A 267 -12.47 -25.85 4.40
C GLU A 267 -11.31 -24.87 4.58
N LYS A 268 -11.66 -23.62 4.81
CA LYS A 268 -10.69 -22.59 5.20
C LYS A 268 -10.49 -22.59 6.70
N VAL A 269 -9.28 -22.33 7.15
CA VAL A 269 -8.94 -22.15 8.56
C VAL A 269 -9.62 -20.87 9.07
N PRO A 270 -10.43 -20.93 10.15
CA PRO A 270 -11.24 -19.76 10.56
C PRO A 270 -10.43 -18.65 11.24
N VAL A 271 -9.47 -19.02 12.07
CA VAL A 271 -8.64 -18.12 12.88
C VAL A 271 -7.22 -18.68 12.98
N ASP A 272 -6.26 -17.89 13.43
CA ASP A 272 -4.90 -18.38 13.64
C ASP A 272 -4.85 -19.30 14.86
N GLY A 273 -4.04 -20.36 14.77
CA GLY A 273 -3.92 -21.31 15.86
C GLY A 273 -2.80 -22.31 15.70
N VAL A 274 -2.70 -23.23 16.65
CA VAL A 274 -1.72 -24.33 16.66
C VAL A 274 -2.45 -25.64 16.53
N VAL A 275 -1.95 -26.51 15.66
CA VAL A 275 -2.52 -27.87 15.46
C VAL A 275 -2.32 -28.70 16.73
N THR A 276 -3.40 -29.24 17.27
CA THR A 276 -3.39 -30.10 18.47
C THR A 276 -3.59 -31.58 18.14
N GLU A 277 -4.34 -31.87 17.06
CA GLU A 277 -4.62 -33.23 16.61
C GLU A 277 -4.69 -33.30 15.08
N GLY A 278 -4.23 -34.42 14.52
CA GLY A 278 -4.27 -34.67 13.07
C GLY A 278 -3.07 -34.12 12.31
N ASN A 279 -3.11 -34.29 11.01
CA ASN A 279 -2.12 -33.73 10.06
C ASN A 279 -2.80 -33.42 8.73
N SER A 280 -2.27 -32.45 8.01
CA SER A 280 -2.78 -32.07 6.70
C SER A 280 -1.75 -31.31 5.89
N THR A 281 -2.07 -31.05 4.61
CA THR A 281 -1.41 -30.05 3.78
C THR A 281 -2.33 -28.85 3.63
N VAL A 282 -1.80 -27.66 3.93
CA VAL A 282 -2.52 -26.39 3.95
C VAL A 282 -1.95 -25.48 2.87
N ASP A 283 -2.82 -24.94 2.04
CA ASP A 283 -2.48 -23.96 1.00
C ASP A 283 -2.55 -22.56 1.60
N GLU A 284 -1.41 -21.95 1.81
CA GLU A 284 -1.24 -20.60 2.34
C GLU A 284 -0.98 -19.56 1.22
N SER A 285 -1.07 -19.97 -0.06
CA SER A 285 -0.70 -19.15 -1.22
C SER A 285 -1.42 -17.81 -1.31
N MET A 286 -2.65 -17.74 -0.80
CA MET A 286 -3.44 -16.51 -0.80
C MET A 286 -2.89 -15.43 0.15
N LEU A 287 -2.09 -15.82 1.13
CA LEU A 287 -1.47 -14.93 2.13
C LEU A 287 0.01 -14.76 1.87
N THR A 288 0.72 -15.88 1.68
CA THR A 288 2.17 -15.89 1.45
C THR A 288 2.56 -15.71 -0.01
N GLY A 289 1.67 -16.04 -0.96
CA GLY A 289 1.96 -16.08 -2.39
C GLY A 289 2.79 -17.29 -2.83
N GLU A 290 3.06 -18.25 -1.93
CA GLU A 290 3.75 -19.51 -2.25
C GLU A 290 2.75 -20.53 -2.79
N SER A 291 3.01 -21.08 -3.98
CA SER A 291 2.08 -21.99 -4.64
C SER A 291 2.13 -23.44 -4.12
N ILE A 292 3.11 -23.78 -3.30
CA ILE A 292 3.30 -25.14 -2.79
C ILE A 292 2.59 -25.25 -1.43
N PRO A 293 1.62 -26.18 -1.28
CA PRO A 293 0.98 -26.40 0.02
C PRO A 293 1.98 -26.90 1.07
N VAL A 294 1.85 -26.38 2.29
CA VAL A 294 2.72 -26.68 3.43
C VAL A 294 2.12 -27.83 4.24
N SER A 295 2.94 -28.82 4.61
CA SER A 295 2.52 -29.88 5.53
C SER A 295 2.46 -29.34 6.96
N LYS A 296 1.34 -29.60 7.65
CA LYS A 296 1.11 -29.21 9.04
C LYS A 296 0.84 -30.45 9.90
N SER A 297 1.52 -30.53 11.01
CA SER A 297 1.47 -31.61 12.01
C SER A 297 1.16 -31.02 13.39
N VAL A 298 0.97 -31.86 14.39
CA VAL A 298 0.73 -31.43 15.77
C VAL A 298 1.91 -30.58 16.27
N GLY A 299 1.59 -29.39 16.78
CA GLY A 299 2.53 -28.37 17.23
C GLY A 299 2.81 -27.25 16.22
N ASP A 300 2.44 -27.45 14.94
CA ASP A 300 2.66 -26.44 13.90
C ASP A 300 1.60 -25.33 13.95
N GLU A 301 2.01 -24.11 13.66
CA GLU A 301 1.11 -22.98 13.51
C GLU A 301 0.37 -23.03 12.17
N VAL A 302 -0.90 -22.62 12.19
CA VAL A 302 -1.75 -22.44 11.00
C VAL A 302 -2.35 -21.05 10.99
N ILE A 303 -2.40 -20.46 9.81
CA ILE A 303 -2.84 -19.08 9.60
C ILE A 303 -4.30 -19.10 9.13
N GLY A 304 -5.13 -18.23 9.70
CA GLY A 304 -6.51 -18.04 9.28
C GLY A 304 -6.63 -17.68 7.78
N ALA A 305 -7.74 -18.08 7.17
CA ALA A 305 -8.04 -17.98 5.74
C ALA A 305 -7.25 -18.93 4.81
N SER A 306 -6.25 -19.66 5.30
CA SER A 306 -5.56 -20.73 4.55
C SER A 306 -6.52 -21.85 4.20
N LEU A 307 -6.31 -22.53 3.08
CA LEU A 307 -7.18 -23.61 2.60
C LEU A 307 -6.64 -25.00 2.96
N ASN A 308 -7.37 -25.75 3.76
CA ASN A 308 -7.04 -27.13 4.06
C ASN A 308 -7.26 -28.04 2.84
N LYS A 309 -6.23 -28.76 2.37
CA LYS A 309 -6.30 -29.56 1.12
C LYS A 309 -6.65 -31.04 1.35
N THR A 310 -5.99 -31.71 2.28
CA THR A 310 -6.01 -33.19 2.30
C THR A 310 -6.60 -33.79 3.57
N GLY A 311 -5.92 -33.65 4.70
CA GLY A 311 -6.32 -34.25 5.98
C GLY A 311 -7.36 -33.43 6.75
N SER A 312 -7.82 -33.96 7.89
CA SER A 312 -8.59 -33.20 8.88
C SER A 312 -7.74 -33.02 10.11
N PHE A 313 -7.73 -31.81 10.66
CA PHE A 313 -7.00 -31.50 11.88
C PHE A 313 -7.86 -30.67 12.85
N ILE A 314 -7.45 -30.68 14.12
CA ILE A 314 -8.01 -29.81 15.14
C ILE A 314 -6.92 -28.81 15.52
N LEU A 315 -7.27 -27.53 15.50
CA LEU A 315 -6.42 -26.43 15.95
C LEU A 315 -6.96 -25.86 17.26
N LYS A 316 -6.06 -25.34 18.07
CA LYS A 316 -6.39 -24.48 19.22
C LYS A 316 -6.21 -23.05 18.81
N ALA A 317 -7.26 -22.23 18.89
CA ALA A 317 -7.23 -20.82 18.53
C ALA A 317 -6.24 -20.06 19.42
N THR A 318 -5.31 -19.32 18.79
CA THR A 318 -4.30 -18.49 19.47
C THR A 318 -4.54 -17.01 19.27
N LYS A 319 -4.94 -16.61 18.04
CA LYS A 319 -5.27 -15.22 17.71
C LYS A 319 -6.64 -15.19 17.02
N ILE A 320 -7.47 -14.21 17.37
CA ILE A 320 -8.86 -14.07 16.89
C ILE A 320 -9.16 -12.63 16.49
N GLY A 321 -10.16 -12.41 15.67
CA GLY A 321 -10.64 -11.08 15.28
C GLY A 321 -9.56 -10.20 14.70
N LYS A 322 -9.27 -9.08 15.32
CA LYS A 322 -8.29 -8.09 14.86
C LYS A 322 -6.82 -8.55 14.93
N ASP A 323 -6.56 -9.54 15.78
CA ASP A 323 -5.20 -10.01 16.03
C ASP A 323 -4.76 -11.11 15.06
N THR A 324 -5.67 -11.61 14.20
CA THR A 324 -5.31 -12.58 13.16
C THR A 324 -4.38 -11.98 12.11
N ALA A 325 -3.50 -12.79 11.54
CA ALA A 325 -2.57 -12.38 10.49
C ALA A 325 -3.30 -11.73 9.29
N LEU A 326 -4.42 -12.31 8.86
CA LEU A 326 -5.24 -11.72 7.78
C LEU A 326 -5.75 -10.32 8.14
N SER A 327 -6.26 -10.13 9.37
CA SER A 327 -6.75 -8.81 9.82
C SER A 327 -5.63 -7.79 9.90
N GLN A 328 -4.43 -8.17 10.35
CA GLN A 328 -3.25 -7.32 10.35
C GLN A 328 -2.81 -6.94 8.92
N ILE A 329 -2.82 -7.90 7.98
CA ILE A 329 -2.54 -7.63 6.56
C ILE A 329 -3.54 -6.60 5.99
N ILE A 330 -4.84 -6.79 6.23
CA ILE A 330 -5.88 -5.86 5.79
C ILE A 330 -5.63 -4.47 6.37
N GLN A 331 -5.32 -4.37 7.66
CA GLN A 331 -5.04 -3.11 8.33
C GLN A 331 -3.81 -2.40 7.75
N LEU A 332 -2.72 -3.13 7.48
CA LEU A 332 -1.51 -2.57 6.85
C LEU A 332 -1.81 -2.02 5.45
N VAL A 333 -2.58 -2.74 4.64
CA VAL A 333 -2.98 -2.28 3.30
C VAL A 333 -3.89 -1.04 3.39
N GLU A 334 -4.81 -0.99 4.35
CA GLU A 334 -5.64 0.20 4.59
C GLU A 334 -4.81 1.41 5.03
N GLN A 335 -3.87 1.23 5.95
CA GLN A 335 -2.96 2.28 6.39
C GLN A 335 -2.13 2.82 5.23
N ALA A 336 -1.57 1.93 4.39
CA ALA A 336 -0.83 2.32 3.19
C ALA A 336 -1.69 3.16 2.24
N GLN A 337 -2.93 2.75 2.02
CA GLN A 337 -3.87 3.49 1.17
C GLN A 337 -4.33 4.81 1.83
N GLY A 338 -4.36 4.85 3.17
CA GLY A 338 -4.74 6.03 3.97
C GLY A 338 -3.66 7.11 4.04
N SER A 339 -2.39 6.74 3.93
CA SER A 339 -1.26 7.67 4.05
C SER A 339 -1.04 8.49 2.77
N LYS A 340 -0.60 9.74 2.92
CA LYS A 340 -0.24 10.61 1.79
C LYS A 340 1.27 10.62 1.58
N ALA A 341 1.70 10.18 0.41
CA ALA A 341 3.07 10.35 -0.05
C ALA A 341 3.46 11.84 -0.21
N PRO A 342 4.74 12.22 -0.04
CA PRO A 342 5.22 13.59 -0.22
C PRO A 342 4.83 14.21 -1.57
N ILE A 343 4.89 13.43 -2.65
CA ILE A 343 4.48 13.86 -3.99
C ILE A 343 2.98 14.22 -4.06
N ALA A 344 2.13 13.56 -3.28
CA ALA A 344 0.71 13.89 -3.17
C ALA A 344 0.49 15.22 -2.45
N LYS A 345 1.22 15.46 -1.36
CA LYS A 345 1.18 16.72 -0.62
C LYS A 345 1.60 17.91 -1.49
N LEU A 346 2.62 17.70 -2.34
CA LEU A 346 3.06 18.71 -3.32
C LEU A 346 1.97 19.01 -4.36
N ALA A 347 1.34 17.96 -4.92
CA ALA A 347 0.25 18.12 -5.88
C ALA A 347 -0.95 18.88 -5.29
N ASP A 348 -1.31 18.59 -4.04
CA ASP A 348 -2.38 19.27 -3.31
C ASP A 348 -2.06 20.76 -3.11
N LYS A 349 -0.82 21.09 -2.70
CA LYS A 349 -0.35 22.47 -2.55
C LYS A 349 -0.42 23.26 -3.86
N VAL A 350 0.03 22.66 -4.96
CA VAL A 350 -0.05 23.25 -6.29
C VAL A 350 -1.50 23.50 -6.68
N SER A 351 -2.40 22.56 -6.45
CA SER A 351 -3.83 22.71 -6.73
C SER A 351 -4.48 23.86 -5.96
N GLY A 352 -4.14 24.02 -4.68
CA GLY A 352 -4.67 25.10 -3.83
C GLY A 352 -4.28 26.51 -4.28
N VAL A 353 -3.12 26.66 -4.94
CA VAL A 353 -2.66 27.93 -5.51
C VAL A 353 -3.21 28.15 -6.93
N PHE A 354 -3.35 27.07 -7.69
CA PHE A 354 -3.73 27.09 -9.10
C PHE A 354 -5.16 27.66 -9.31
N VAL A 355 -6.15 27.21 -8.52
CA VAL A 355 -7.55 27.62 -8.70
C VAL A 355 -7.77 29.13 -8.55
N PRO A 356 -7.26 29.80 -7.49
CA PRO A 356 -7.33 31.27 -7.42
C PRO A 356 -6.68 31.98 -8.60
N ILE A 357 -5.50 31.53 -9.05
CA ILE A 357 -4.80 32.11 -10.20
C ILE A 357 -5.66 32.01 -11.46
N VAL A 358 -6.29 30.86 -11.69
CA VAL A 358 -7.15 30.65 -12.86
C VAL A 358 -8.37 31.56 -12.85
N ILE A 359 -9.01 31.78 -11.69
CA ILE A 359 -10.16 32.70 -11.59
C ILE A 359 -9.73 34.12 -12.02
N VAL A 360 -8.59 34.58 -11.52
CA VAL A 360 -8.06 35.91 -11.91
C VAL A 360 -7.72 35.93 -13.39
N LEU A 361 -7.06 34.88 -13.91
CA LEU A 361 -6.68 34.79 -15.32
C LEU A 361 -7.90 34.81 -16.25
N ALA A 362 -8.97 34.08 -15.90
CA ALA A 362 -10.21 34.06 -16.65
C ALA A 362 -10.85 35.45 -16.73
N LEU A 363 -10.94 36.16 -15.59
CA LEU A 363 -11.49 37.50 -15.54
C LEU A 363 -10.62 38.51 -16.33
N VAL A 364 -9.30 38.46 -16.12
CA VAL A 364 -8.37 39.36 -16.83
C VAL A 364 -8.42 39.10 -18.34
N SER A 365 -8.48 37.86 -18.79
CA SER A 365 -8.55 37.49 -20.21
C SER A 365 -9.84 38.00 -20.84
N GLY A 366 -10.99 37.79 -20.18
CA GLY A 366 -12.28 38.34 -20.67
C GLY A 366 -12.29 39.85 -20.77
N LEU A 367 -11.83 40.53 -19.71
CA LEU A 367 -11.74 42.01 -19.68
C LEU A 367 -10.76 42.55 -20.74
N ALA A 368 -9.60 41.87 -20.94
CA ALA A 368 -8.63 42.26 -21.96
C ALA A 368 -9.24 42.21 -23.37
N TRP A 369 -9.96 41.15 -23.71
CA TRP A 369 -10.62 41.05 -24.99
C TRP A 369 -11.75 42.12 -25.17
N TYR A 370 -12.49 42.41 -24.11
CA TYR A 370 -13.52 43.42 -24.15
C TYR A 370 -12.96 44.83 -24.34
N PHE A 371 -11.98 45.24 -23.52
CA PHE A 371 -11.44 46.61 -23.53
C PHE A 371 -10.33 46.85 -24.55
N LEU A 372 -9.39 45.88 -24.71
CA LEU A 372 -8.22 46.02 -25.57
C LEU A 372 -8.48 45.40 -26.97
N GLY A 373 -9.13 44.24 -27.01
CA GLY A 373 -9.49 43.57 -28.26
C GLY A 373 -10.71 44.19 -28.94
N GLN A 374 -11.47 45.05 -28.23
CA GLN A 374 -12.73 45.69 -28.72
C GLN A 374 -13.77 44.67 -29.19
N GLU A 375 -13.71 43.47 -28.64
CA GLU A 375 -14.63 42.38 -28.95
C GLU A 375 -15.96 42.53 -28.17
N SER A 376 -16.99 41.82 -28.62
CA SER A 376 -18.30 41.88 -27.98
C SER A 376 -18.25 41.34 -26.53
N TRP A 377 -19.18 41.80 -25.70
CA TRP A 377 -19.38 41.25 -24.36
C TRP A 377 -19.58 39.75 -24.36
N VAL A 378 -20.27 39.20 -25.35
CA VAL A 378 -20.53 37.79 -25.55
C VAL A 378 -19.22 37.02 -25.79
N PHE A 379 -18.34 37.59 -26.61
CA PHE A 379 -17.00 37.02 -26.86
C PHE A 379 -16.18 36.98 -25.55
N ALA A 380 -16.11 38.07 -24.81
CA ALA A 380 -15.40 38.14 -23.53
C ALA A 380 -15.93 37.13 -22.51
N LEU A 381 -17.25 36.96 -22.45
CA LEU A 381 -17.91 36.00 -21.59
C LEU A 381 -17.56 34.57 -22.00
N THR A 382 -17.55 34.25 -23.29
CA THR A 382 -17.15 32.92 -23.82
C THR A 382 -15.72 32.58 -23.44
N ILE A 383 -14.78 33.53 -23.57
CA ILE A 383 -13.39 33.37 -23.12
C ILE A 383 -13.33 33.06 -21.62
N THR A 384 -14.02 33.88 -20.81
CA THR A 384 -14.03 33.71 -19.36
C THR A 384 -14.56 32.34 -18.95
N ILE A 385 -15.67 31.88 -19.51
CA ILE A 385 -16.25 30.56 -19.24
C ILE A 385 -15.32 29.47 -19.70
N SER A 386 -14.74 29.56 -20.91
CA SER A 386 -13.83 28.56 -21.47
C SER A 386 -12.59 28.35 -20.60
N VAL A 387 -11.99 29.45 -20.10
CA VAL A 387 -10.84 29.41 -19.20
C VAL A 387 -11.20 28.76 -17.86
N LEU A 388 -12.33 29.16 -17.26
CA LEU A 388 -12.78 28.56 -15.99
C LEU A 388 -13.02 27.05 -16.12
N VAL A 389 -13.59 26.60 -17.21
CA VAL A 389 -13.92 25.17 -17.43
C VAL A 389 -12.69 24.35 -17.74
N ILE A 390 -11.83 24.77 -18.71
CA ILE A 390 -10.65 23.99 -19.14
C ILE A 390 -9.61 23.86 -18.03
N ALA A 391 -9.55 24.83 -17.13
CA ALA A 391 -8.55 24.85 -16.07
C ALA A 391 -8.93 24.01 -14.83
N CYS A 392 -10.02 23.26 -14.88
CA CYS A 392 -10.37 22.35 -13.79
C CYS A 392 -9.27 21.30 -13.55
N PRO A 393 -8.61 21.24 -12.39
CA PRO A 393 -7.57 20.24 -12.12
C PRO A 393 -8.16 18.89 -11.65
N CYS A 394 -9.25 18.43 -12.32
CA CYS A 394 -10.03 17.27 -11.90
C CYS A 394 -9.19 15.99 -11.77
N ALA A 395 -8.29 15.76 -12.74
CA ALA A 395 -7.44 14.57 -12.77
C ALA A 395 -6.31 14.58 -11.72
N LEU A 396 -5.89 15.78 -11.26
CA LEU A 396 -4.76 15.95 -10.34
C LEU A 396 -5.03 15.27 -8.98
N GLY A 397 -6.25 15.43 -8.46
CA GLY A 397 -6.67 14.81 -7.19
C GLY A 397 -6.72 13.27 -7.23
N LEU A 398 -6.71 12.67 -8.43
CA LEU A 398 -6.72 11.22 -8.63
C LEU A 398 -5.35 10.63 -8.95
N ALA A 399 -4.44 11.44 -9.49
CA ALA A 399 -3.18 10.99 -10.07
C ALA A 399 -2.35 10.14 -9.11
N THR A 400 -2.20 10.59 -7.87
CA THR A 400 -1.39 9.92 -6.85
C THR A 400 -2.17 8.84 -6.09
N PRO A 401 -3.36 9.11 -5.49
CA PRO A 401 -4.05 8.12 -4.67
C PRO A 401 -4.41 6.84 -5.46
N THR A 402 -4.82 6.98 -6.71
CA THR A 402 -5.21 5.82 -7.52
C THR A 402 -4.01 4.91 -7.82
N ALA A 403 -2.84 5.50 -8.14
CA ALA A 403 -1.63 4.73 -8.40
C ALA A 403 -1.09 4.04 -7.13
N ILE A 404 -1.09 4.74 -5.97
CA ILE A 404 -0.71 4.15 -4.68
C ILE A 404 -1.64 2.98 -4.36
N MET A 405 -2.95 3.16 -4.49
CA MET A 405 -3.95 2.14 -4.18
C MET A 405 -3.78 0.88 -5.04
N VAL A 406 -3.51 1.05 -6.34
CA VAL A 406 -3.25 -0.09 -7.24
C VAL A 406 -1.87 -0.71 -6.94
N GLY A 407 -0.85 0.10 -6.68
CA GLY A 407 0.51 -0.35 -6.38
C GLY A 407 0.58 -1.15 -5.08
N THR A 408 0.06 -0.60 -3.98
CA THR A 408 0.03 -1.29 -2.67
C THR A 408 -0.84 -2.54 -2.72
N GLY A 409 -1.99 -2.49 -3.41
CA GLY A 409 -2.82 -3.67 -3.62
C GLY A 409 -2.10 -4.76 -4.41
N LYS A 410 -1.35 -4.37 -5.46
CA LYS A 410 -0.53 -5.33 -6.23
C LYS A 410 0.65 -5.88 -5.43
N GLY A 411 1.22 -5.07 -4.55
CA GLY A 411 2.21 -5.51 -3.56
C GLY A 411 1.64 -6.59 -2.65
N ALA A 412 0.49 -6.33 -2.03
CA ALA A 412 -0.17 -7.26 -1.12
C ALA A 412 -0.52 -8.60 -1.79
N GLU A 413 -0.99 -8.60 -3.05
CA GLU A 413 -1.21 -9.82 -3.84
C GLU A 413 0.06 -10.68 -4.03
N ASN A 414 1.24 -10.08 -3.89
CA ASN A 414 2.55 -10.75 -4.03
C ASN A 414 3.26 -10.93 -2.68
N GLY A 415 2.58 -10.73 -1.55
CA GLY A 415 3.17 -10.85 -0.22
C GLY A 415 4.05 -9.66 0.19
N ILE A 416 4.01 -8.54 -0.53
CA ILE A 416 4.74 -7.30 -0.23
C ILE A 416 3.79 -6.31 0.42
N LEU A 417 3.87 -6.12 1.73
CA LEU A 417 3.02 -5.23 2.50
C LEU A 417 3.76 -3.92 2.79
N LEU A 418 3.25 -2.82 2.28
CA LEU A 418 3.78 -1.48 2.52
C LEU A 418 2.88 -0.78 3.53
N LYS A 419 3.43 -0.16 4.56
CA LYS A 419 2.65 0.55 5.58
C LYS A 419 2.20 1.95 5.19
N SER A 420 2.90 2.58 4.23
CA SER A 420 2.57 3.94 3.85
C SER A 420 2.93 4.25 2.40
N GLY A 421 2.27 5.27 1.83
CA GLY A 421 2.65 5.84 0.53
C GLY A 421 3.99 6.58 0.61
N GLU A 422 4.40 7.01 1.79
CA GLU A 422 5.72 7.60 2.04
C GLU A 422 6.81 6.55 1.92
N ALA A 423 6.65 5.38 2.58
CA ALA A 423 7.54 4.24 2.42
C ALA A 423 7.68 3.80 0.95
N LEU A 424 6.58 3.81 0.21
CA LEU A 424 6.60 3.50 -1.23
C LEU A 424 7.38 4.57 -2.03
N GLU A 425 7.30 5.85 -1.67
CA GLU A 425 8.07 6.92 -2.33
C GLU A 425 9.54 6.86 -1.97
N GLU A 426 9.89 6.68 -0.70
CA GLU A 426 11.28 6.57 -0.23
C GLU A 426 11.97 5.34 -0.83
N ALA A 427 11.28 4.20 -0.92
CA ALA A 427 11.80 2.99 -1.56
C ALA A 427 12.24 3.20 -3.02
N ASN A 428 11.64 4.17 -3.74
CA ASN A 428 12.07 4.53 -5.10
C ASN A 428 13.46 5.19 -5.13
N HIS A 429 13.87 5.83 -4.03
CA HIS A 429 15.11 6.57 -3.92
C HIS A 429 16.26 5.75 -3.34
N VAL A 430 15.99 4.56 -2.81
CA VAL A 430 16.98 3.67 -2.22
C VAL A 430 18.12 3.40 -3.19
N ASN A 431 19.36 3.64 -2.71
CA ASN A 431 20.61 3.39 -3.44
C ASN A 431 21.57 2.47 -2.69
N MET A 432 21.24 2.10 -1.43
CA MET A 432 21.95 1.10 -0.64
C MET A 432 20.95 0.23 0.12
N VAL A 433 21.14 -1.09 0.07
CA VAL A 433 20.40 -2.06 0.88
C VAL A 433 21.36 -2.69 1.87
N VAL A 434 21.02 -2.63 3.15
CA VAL A 434 21.76 -3.26 4.23
C VAL A 434 20.97 -4.48 4.70
N PHE A 435 21.56 -5.64 4.62
CA PHE A 435 20.96 -6.88 5.11
C PHE A 435 21.54 -7.27 6.47
N ASP A 436 20.71 -7.69 7.40
CA ASP A 436 21.17 -8.55 8.47
C ASP A 436 21.61 -9.88 7.90
N LYS A 437 22.53 -10.58 8.56
CA LYS A 437 22.98 -11.90 8.12
C LYS A 437 21.99 -12.98 8.50
N THR A 438 21.75 -13.14 9.80
CA THR A 438 21.06 -14.30 10.38
C THR A 438 19.56 -14.25 10.11
N GLY A 439 18.97 -15.33 9.59
CA GLY A 439 17.54 -15.37 9.25
C GLY A 439 17.16 -14.55 8.00
N THR A 440 18.05 -13.66 7.52
CA THR A 440 17.83 -12.80 6.35
C THR A 440 18.60 -13.33 5.13
N ILE A 441 19.92 -13.21 5.11
CA ILE A 441 20.77 -13.78 4.03
C ILE A 441 20.87 -15.29 4.18
N THR A 442 20.90 -15.78 5.43
CA THR A 442 20.97 -17.17 5.80
C THR A 442 19.61 -17.69 6.28
N ASN A 443 19.48 -19.01 6.41
CA ASN A 443 18.23 -19.64 6.85
C ASN A 443 17.87 -19.36 8.32
N GLY A 444 18.86 -18.93 9.14
CA GLY A 444 18.68 -18.64 10.58
C GLY A 444 18.64 -19.90 11.44
N THR A 445 18.69 -21.07 10.84
CA THR A 445 18.73 -22.36 11.52
C THR A 445 20.04 -23.07 11.16
N PRO A 446 20.95 -23.29 12.14
CA PRO A 446 22.15 -24.02 11.90
C PRO A 446 21.84 -25.46 11.46
N VAL A 447 22.64 -25.98 10.53
CA VAL A 447 22.56 -27.40 10.09
C VAL A 447 23.93 -28.02 10.09
N VAL A 448 23.99 -29.36 10.27
CA VAL A 448 25.23 -30.12 10.11
C VAL A 448 25.58 -30.17 8.63
N THR A 449 26.67 -29.50 8.23
CA THR A 449 27.14 -29.49 6.84
C THR A 449 28.15 -30.55 6.50
N ASP A 450 29.05 -30.87 7.44
CA ASP A 450 30.12 -31.82 7.24
C ASP A 450 30.36 -32.64 8.51
N VAL A 451 30.81 -33.87 8.34
CA VAL A 451 31.27 -34.76 9.43
C VAL A 451 32.61 -35.33 9.04
N VAL A 452 33.60 -35.10 9.86
CA VAL A 452 34.97 -35.58 9.64
C VAL A 452 35.31 -36.57 10.75
N THR A 453 35.65 -37.78 10.39
CA THR A 453 35.98 -38.85 11.36
C THR A 453 37.48 -39.13 11.42
N ALA A 454 37.96 -39.61 12.58
CA ALA A 454 39.26 -40.21 12.71
C ALA A 454 39.30 -41.58 11.98
N GLU A 455 40.50 -42.11 11.77
CA GLU A 455 40.66 -43.45 11.18
C GLU A 455 39.88 -44.50 11.98
N ASN A 456 39.11 -45.34 11.29
CA ASN A 456 38.26 -46.41 11.84
C ASN A 456 37.06 -45.93 12.69
N THR A 457 36.65 -44.67 12.60
CA THR A 457 35.43 -44.13 13.26
C THR A 457 34.30 -44.04 12.25
N ASP A 458 33.13 -44.57 12.61
CA ASP A 458 31.92 -44.49 11.79
C ASP A 458 31.21 -43.13 11.99
N ALA A 459 30.89 -42.45 10.90
CA ALA A 459 30.27 -41.14 10.93
C ALA A 459 28.85 -41.15 11.54
N ASP A 460 28.06 -42.19 11.26
CA ASP A 460 26.70 -42.31 11.79
C ASP A 460 26.71 -42.60 13.30
N ALA A 461 27.68 -43.43 13.77
CA ALA A 461 27.90 -43.65 15.19
C ALA A 461 28.33 -42.36 15.91
N LEU A 462 29.20 -41.57 15.28
CA LEU A 462 29.68 -40.30 15.83
C LEU A 462 28.52 -39.27 15.97
N ILE A 463 27.68 -39.12 14.94
CA ILE A 463 26.49 -38.25 15.00
C ILE A 463 25.53 -38.76 16.08
N ARG A 464 25.27 -40.06 16.17
CA ARG A 464 24.39 -40.65 17.18
C ARG A 464 24.85 -40.35 18.61
N LEU A 465 26.15 -40.54 18.90
CA LEU A 465 26.72 -40.25 20.21
C LEU A 465 26.61 -38.75 20.57
N ALA A 466 26.95 -37.87 19.61
CA ALA A 466 26.83 -36.43 19.80
C ALA A 466 25.36 -36.02 20.01
N ALA A 467 24.45 -36.53 19.18
CA ALA A 467 23.01 -36.21 19.30
C ALA A 467 22.43 -36.73 20.62
N SER A 468 22.82 -37.94 21.08
CA SER A 468 22.36 -38.42 22.37
C SER A 468 22.77 -37.49 23.50
N LEU A 469 23.98 -36.95 23.47
CA LEU A 469 24.47 -35.97 24.46
C LEU A 469 23.73 -34.62 24.34
N GLU A 470 23.46 -34.14 23.13
CA GLU A 470 22.80 -32.85 22.85
C GLU A 470 21.30 -32.86 23.10
N VAL A 471 20.63 -34.04 23.18
CA VAL A 471 19.19 -34.08 23.56
C VAL A 471 18.93 -33.42 24.93
N ALA A 472 19.94 -33.39 25.81
CA ALA A 472 19.87 -32.74 27.12
C ALA A 472 20.29 -31.25 27.08
N SER A 473 20.66 -30.71 25.92
CA SER A 473 21.14 -29.36 25.71
C SER A 473 20.06 -28.51 25.01
N GLU A 474 19.94 -27.22 25.35
CA GLU A 474 19.07 -26.24 24.68
C GLU A 474 19.86 -25.36 23.69
N HIS A 475 21.08 -25.73 23.32
CA HIS A 475 21.93 -24.93 22.45
C HIS A 475 21.56 -25.12 20.97
N PRO A 476 21.41 -24.04 20.15
CA PRO A 476 21.00 -24.16 18.74
C PRO A 476 21.92 -25.08 17.87
N LEU A 477 23.23 -25.10 18.18
CA LEU A 477 24.14 -26.01 17.49
C LEU A 477 23.85 -27.49 17.83
N GLY A 478 23.39 -27.76 19.05
CA GLY A 478 22.97 -29.10 19.48
C GLY A 478 21.69 -29.54 18.79
N GLU A 479 20.73 -28.65 18.66
CA GLU A 479 19.49 -28.93 17.92
C GLU A 479 19.79 -29.37 16.46
N ALA A 480 20.77 -28.74 15.80
CA ALA A 480 21.20 -29.11 14.45
C ALA A 480 21.71 -30.54 14.39
N ILE A 481 22.49 -30.96 15.40
CA ILE A 481 23.06 -32.35 15.50
C ILE A 481 21.93 -33.34 15.75
N VAL A 482 21.02 -33.04 16.67
CA VAL A 482 19.84 -33.86 16.97
C VAL A 482 18.94 -34.02 15.76
N ALA A 483 18.70 -32.94 15.02
CA ALA A 483 17.89 -32.94 13.79
C ALA A 483 18.55 -33.89 12.74
N LYS A 484 19.87 -33.78 12.54
CA LYS A 484 20.59 -34.61 11.60
C LYS A 484 20.52 -36.09 11.96
N ALA A 485 20.65 -36.42 13.24
CA ALA A 485 20.55 -37.81 13.72
C ALA A 485 19.12 -38.38 13.52
N LYS A 486 18.08 -37.56 13.77
CA LYS A 486 16.67 -37.93 13.49
C LYS A 486 16.43 -38.18 12.00
N GLU A 487 16.96 -37.34 11.12
CA GLU A 487 16.89 -37.53 9.66
C GLU A 487 17.47 -38.88 9.22
N GLN A 488 18.56 -39.31 9.87
CA GLN A 488 19.20 -40.59 9.65
C GLN A 488 18.49 -41.79 10.33
N GLY A 489 17.40 -41.52 11.08
CA GLY A 489 16.67 -42.59 11.80
C GLY A 489 17.40 -43.12 13.01
N ALA A 490 18.37 -42.38 13.58
CA ALA A 490 19.14 -42.83 14.73
C ALA A 490 18.29 -42.86 16.00
N ALA A 491 18.42 -43.95 16.77
CA ALA A 491 17.89 -44.01 18.13
C ALA A 491 18.91 -43.40 19.11
N PHE A 492 18.43 -42.63 20.08
CA PHE A 492 19.28 -41.99 21.09
C PHE A 492 19.50 -42.88 22.27
N ASP A 493 20.75 -42.89 22.76
CA ASP A 493 21.15 -43.64 23.94
C ASP A 493 20.89 -42.80 25.21
N GLU A 494 20.68 -43.48 26.35
CA GLU A 494 20.47 -42.81 27.63
C GLU A 494 21.75 -42.09 28.09
N VAL A 495 21.59 -40.82 28.55
CA VAL A 495 22.70 -39.99 29.01
C VAL A 495 22.65 -39.81 30.51
N THR A 496 23.80 -40.06 31.18
CA THR A 496 23.96 -39.82 32.60
C THR A 496 25.11 -38.87 32.87
N ASN A 497 25.13 -38.21 34.02
CA ASN A 497 26.15 -37.25 34.43
C ASN A 497 26.41 -36.14 33.39
N PHE A 498 25.32 -35.62 32.77
CA PHE A 498 25.41 -34.51 31.83
C PHE A 498 25.90 -33.23 32.54
N GLU A 499 26.88 -32.58 31.95
CA GLU A 499 27.42 -31.30 32.41
C GLU A 499 27.67 -30.38 31.22
N ALA A 500 27.07 -29.17 31.25
CA ALA A 500 27.31 -28.13 30.27
C ALA A 500 28.25 -27.06 30.88
N ILE A 501 29.32 -26.72 30.15
CA ILE A 501 30.32 -25.73 30.59
C ILE A 501 30.26 -24.53 29.61
N PRO A 502 29.72 -23.40 30.05
CA PRO A 502 29.54 -22.24 29.20
C PRO A 502 30.84 -21.78 28.51
N GLY A 503 30.81 -21.61 27.18
CA GLY A 503 31.96 -21.18 26.37
C GLY A 503 32.96 -22.28 26.02
N PHE A 504 32.73 -23.51 26.42
CA PHE A 504 33.62 -24.65 26.16
C PHE A 504 32.89 -25.79 25.42
N GLY A 505 31.84 -26.33 26.01
CA GLY A 505 31.13 -27.48 25.47
C GLY A 505 30.33 -28.24 26.51
N ILE A 506 30.02 -29.48 26.20
CA ILE A 506 29.25 -30.39 27.04
C ILE A 506 30.00 -31.73 27.21
N LYS A 507 29.69 -32.44 28.29
CA LYS A 507 30.17 -33.82 28.52
C LYS A 507 29.09 -34.65 29.22
N GLY A 508 29.17 -35.95 29.10
CA GLY A 508 28.29 -36.90 29.78
C GLY A 508 28.60 -38.31 29.41
N HIS A 509 28.01 -39.25 30.12
CA HIS A 509 28.12 -40.67 29.78
C HIS A 509 26.95 -41.06 28.89
N VAL A 510 27.27 -41.50 27.68
CA VAL A 510 26.33 -42.10 26.73
C VAL A 510 26.49 -43.62 26.85
N GLY A 511 25.59 -44.27 27.57
CA GLY A 511 25.80 -45.63 28.04
C GLY A 511 26.99 -45.70 29.00
N GLU A 512 28.00 -46.52 28.66
CA GLU A 512 29.24 -46.65 29.45
C GLU A 512 30.37 -45.69 28.98
N THR A 513 30.19 -44.98 27.88
CA THR A 513 31.23 -44.14 27.24
C THR A 513 31.14 -42.72 27.72
N LEU A 514 32.23 -42.17 28.27
CA LEU A 514 32.33 -40.71 28.55
C LEU A 514 32.61 -39.96 27.25
N VAL A 515 31.69 -39.09 26.86
CA VAL A 515 31.74 -38.32 25.62
C VAL A 515 31.91 -36.84 25.95
N PHE A 516 32.77 -36.16 25.20
CA PHE A 516 33.01 -34.74 25.22
C PHE A 516 32.60 -34.15 23.87
N LEU A 517 31.87 -33.06 23.87
CA LEU A 517 31.51 -32.29 22.64
C LEU A 517 31.74 -30.81 22.90
N GLY A 518 32.50 -30.14 22.04
CA GLY A 518 32.78 -28.73 22.22
C GLY A 518 33.92 -28.19 21.36
N ASN A 519 34.53 -27.07 21.77
CA ASN A 519 35.60 -26.40 21.03
C ASN A 519 37.00 -27.04 21.27
N GLU A 520 38.01 -26.62 20.47
CA GLU A 520 39.39 -27.09 20.60
C GLU A 520 39.93 -26.90 22.01
N LYS A 521 39.69 -25.78 22.67
CA LYS A 521 40.17 -25.46 23.99
C LYS A 521 39.62 -26.45 25.01
N TRP A 522 38.33 -26.85 24.89
CA TRP A 522 37.71 -27.86 25.72
C TRP A 522 38.37 -29.23 25.60
N MET A 523 38.67 -29.64 24.35
CA MET A 523 39.39 -30.92 24.12
C MET A 523 40.76 -30.89 24.74
N ARG A 524 41.53 -29.84 24.58
CA ARG A 524 42.88 -29.70 25.13
C ARG A 524 42.91 -29.71 26.66
N GLU A 525 41.97 -29.05 27.31
CA GLU A 525 41.89 -28.99 28.79
C GLU A 525 41.53 -30.36 29.38
N ASN A 526 40.87 -31.23 28.62
CA ASN A 526 40.54 -32.59 29.00
C ASN A 526 41.57 -33.66 28.50
N GLY A 527 42.71 -33.21 28.00
CA GLY A 527 43.80 -34.11 27.54
C GLY A 527 43.56 -34.74 26.16
N LEU A 528 42.54 -34.32 25.44
CA LEU A 528 42.15 -34.85 24.13
C LEU A 528 42.67 -33.89 23.04
N ALA A 529 43.89 -34.08 22.53
CA ALA A 529 44.45 -33.26 21.46
C ALA A 529 44.70 -34.09 20.20
N ASN A 530 44.36 -33.52 19.03
CA ASN A 530 44.63 -34.09 17.72
C ASN A 530 44.98 -32.99 16.71
N VAL A 531 46.28 -32.96 16.32
CA VAL A 531 46.81 -31.90 15.42
C VAL A 531 46.15 -31.97 14.04
N GLU A 532 45.92 -33.16 13.50
CA GLU A 532 45.30 -33.30 12.17
C GLU A 532 43.84 -32.79 12.16
N MET A 533 43.10 -33.01 13.23
CA MET A 533 41.73 -32.50 13.35
C MET A 533 41.73 -30.99 13.51
N ASN A 534 42.74 -30.40 14.15
CA ASN A 534 42.85 -28.94 14.28
C ASN A 534 43.05 -28.26 12.93
N ASP A 535 43.90 -28.85 12.06
CA ASP A 535 44.09 -28.28 10.70
C ASP A 535 42.81 -28.34 9.89
N LYS A 536 42.05 -29.46 9.97
CA LYS A 536 40.75 -29.60 9.31
C LYS A 536 39.71 -28.60 9.90
N ALA A 537 39.66 -28.44 11.22
CA ALA A 537 38.76 -27.53 11.89
C ALA A 537 39.06 -26.07 11.51
N ASN A 538 40.35 -25.68 11.46
CA ASN A 538 40.74 -24.37 11.01
C ASN A 538 40.31 -24.09 9.57
N HIS A 539 40.41 -25.06 8.68
CA HIS A 539 39.96 -24.96 7.31
C HIS A 539 38.42 -24.68 7.22
N PHE A 540 37.61 -25.39 8.01
CA PHE A 540 36.18 -25.13 8.07
C PHE A 540 35.84 -23.76 8.72
N ALA A 541 36.61 -23.38 9.76
CA ALA A 541 36.44 -22.07 10.39
C ALA A 541 36.76 -20.91 9.41
N GLU A 542 37.76 -21.09 8.51
CA GLU A 542 38.07 -20.15 7.42
C GLU A 542 36.95 -20.06 6.40
N GLN A 543 36.11 -21.08 6.26
CA GLN A 543 34.88 -21.08 5.42
C GLN A 543 33.65 -20.53 6.15
N GLY A 544 33.82 -19.99 7.36
CA GLY A 544 32.69 -19.45 8.13
C GLY A 544 31.82 -20.49 8.85
N LYS A 545 32.27 -21.73 8.90
CA LYS A 545 31.57 -22.83 9.60
C LYS A 545 32.06 -23.01 11.03
N THR A 546 31.25 -23.60 11.88
CA THR A 546 31.56 -23.85 13.29
C THR A 546 31.91 -25.35 13.48
N PRO A 547 33.19 -25.70 13.59
CA PRO A 547 33.59 -27.07 13.88
C PRO A 547 33.43 -27.36 15.38
N LEU A 548 32.69 -28.42 15.71
CA LEU A 548 32.56 -29.00 17.04
C LEU A 548 33.33 -30.28 17.12
N TYR A 549 34.25 -30.36 18.06
CA TYR A 549 35.06 -31.57 18.32
C TYR A 549 34.24 -32.54 19.15
N ILE A 550 34.29 -33.81 18.78
CA ILE A 550 33.78 -34.92 19.60
C ILE A 550 34.93 -35.83 20.03
N GLY A 551 35.03 -36.05 21.34
CA GLY A 551 36.08 -36.89 21.95
C GLY A 551 35.50 -37.92 22.87
N TYR A 552 36.02 -39.13 22.79
CA TYR A 552 35.79 -40.27 23.70
C TYR A 552 36.94 -41.28 23.61
N ASN A 553 37.05 -42.18 24.58
CA ASN A 553 38.16 -43.15 24.65
C ASN A 553 39.55 -42.47 24.57
N ASP A 554 39.72 -41.38 25.34
CA ASP A 554 40.95 -40.60 25.47
C ASP A 554 41.49 -39.99 24.16
N ALA A 555 40.66 -39.84 23.12
CA ALA A 555 41.07 -39.27 21.85
C ALA A 555 39.92 -38.45 21.22
N VAL A 556 40.30 -37.46 20.40
CA VAL A 556 39.34 -36.80 19.48
C VAL A 556 39.01 -37.77 18.35
N GLN A 557 37.74 -38.11 18.22
CA GLN A 557 37.25 -39.09 17.25
C GLN A 557 36.73 -38.44 15.98
N GLY A 558 36.45 -37.13 16.01
CA GLY A 558 36.04 -36.40 14.81
C GLY A 558 35.56 -34.97 15.07
N LEU A 559 35.09 -34.39 13.99
CA LEU A 559 34.48 -33.07 13.97
C LEU A 559 33.06 -33.15 13.40
N ILE A 560 32.12 -32.49 14.03
CA ILE A 560 30.82 -32.20 13.46
C ILE A 560 30.80 -30.69 13.13
N VAL A 561 30.64 -30.39 11.85
CA VAL A 561 30.68 -28.99 11.37
C VAL A 561 29.28 -28.51 11.17
N VAL A 562 28.96 -27.42 11.85
CA VAL A 562 27.64 -26.81 11.80
C VAL A 562 27.76 -25.40 11.21
N ALA A 563 26.84 -25.03 10.33
CA ALA A 563 26.79 -23.73 9.77
C ALA A 563 25.33 -23.29 9.51
N ASP A 564 25.10 -22.00 9.63
CA ASP A 564 23.89 -21.37 9.13
C ASP A 564 24.06 -21.08 7.62
N THR A 565 23.36 -21.85 6.80
CA THR A 565 23.54 -21.87 5.35
C THR A 565 22.89 -20.69 4.67
N VAL A 566 23.51 -20.17 3.61
CA VAL A 566 22.98 -19.12 2.75
C VAL A 566 21.69 -19.60 2.07
N LYS A 567 20.64 -18.74 2.02
CA LYS A 567 19.42 -19.05 1.27
C LYS A 567 19.72 -19.12 -0.23
N GLU A 568 19.08 -20.04 -0.93
CA GLU A 568 19.28 -20.27 -2.38
C GLU A 568 19.05 -18.98 -3.22
N SER A 569 18.12 -18.15 -2.78
CA SER A 569 17.78 -16.90 -3.48
C SER A 569 18.73 -15.73 -3.21
N SER A 570 19.59 -15.79 -2.17
CA SER A 570 20.36 -14.64 -1.69
C SER A 570 21.31 -14.08 -2.75
N ALA A 571 22.13 -14.92 -3.38
CA ALA A 571 23.06 -14.47 -4.40
C ALA A 571 22.34 -13.84 -5.61
N ARG A 572 21.21 -14.40 -6.03
CA ARG A 572 20.41 -13.87 -7.13
C ARG A 572 19.74 -12.55 -6.77
N ALA A 573 19.26 -12.39 -5.54
CA ALA A 573 18.67 -11.15 -5.06
C ALA A 573 19.69 -10.00 -5.04
N ILE A 574 20.90 -10.28 -4.53
CA ILE A 574 22.01 -9.31 -4.48
C ILE A 574 22.44 -8.93 -5.90
N GLN A 575 22.60 -9.89 -6.80
CA GLN A 575 22.89 -9.60 -8.21
C GLN A 575 21.80 -8.70 -8.84
N THR A 576 20.53 -8.99 -8.58
CA THR A 576 19.42 -8.19 -9.10
C THR A 576 19.45 -6.75 -8.56
N LEU A 577 19.84 -6.54 -7.29
CA LEU A 577 20.03 -5.21 -6.72
C LEU A 577 21.16 -4.45 -7.42
N HIS A 578 22.30 -5.12 -7.70
CA HIS A 578 23.40 -4.54 -8.47
C HIS A 578 22.98 -4.14 -9.90
N GLU A 579 22.19 -4.97 -10.57
CA GLU A 579 21.61 -4.65 -11.90
C GLU A 579 20.68 -3.43 -11.84
N MET A 580 20.06 -3.16 -10.68
CA MET A 580 19.26 -1.98 -10.43
C MET A 580 20.08 -0.73 -10.08
N GLY A 581 21.44 -0.86 -9.97
CA GLY A 581 22.36 0.21 -9.57
C GLY A 581 22.36 0.49 -8.06
N ILE A 582 22.00 -0.50 -7.25
CA ILE A 582 21.90 -0.40 -5.78
C ILE A 582 23.10 -1.13 -5.18
N GLN A 583 23.81 -0.48 -4.27
CA GLN A 583 24.89 -1.11 -3.50
C GLN A 583 24.33 -1.96 -2.37
N VAL A 584 25.05 -3.02 -2.02
CA VAL A 584 24.60 -3.96 -1.00
C VAL A 584 25.63 -4.05 0.13
N ALA A 585 25.14 -3.92 1.36
CA ALA A 585 25.95 -4.13 2.56
C ALA A 585 25.36 -5.25 3.42
N MET A 586 26.21 -5.92 4.19
CA MET A 586 25.80 -6.88 5.20
C MET A 586 26.24 -6.42 6.59
N MET A 587 25.40 -6.65 7.57
CA MET A 587 25.66 -6.36 8.99
C MET A 587 25.50 -7.63 9.80
N THR A 588 26.46 -7.95 10.66
CA THR A 588 26.46 -9.17 11.46
C THR A 588 27.26 -9.03 12.75
N GLY A 589 26.87 -9.76 13.79
CA GLY A 589 27.66 -9.93 15.01
C GLY A 589 28.83 -10.93 14.89
N ASP A 590 28.94 -11.61 13.76
CA ASP A 590 30.02 -12.59 13.53
C ASP A 590 31.40 -11.93 13.40
N HIS A 591 32.42 -12.76 13.59
CA HIS A 591 33.80 -12.36 13.31
C HIS A 591 34.02 -12.01 11.83
N GLU A 592 34.95 -11.08 11.59
CA GLU A 592 35.24 -10.54 10.26
C GLU A 592 35.48 -11.64 9.20
N ARG A 593 36.23 -12.69 9.53
CA ARG A 593 36.53 -13.78 8.57
C ARG A 593 35.27 -14.52 8.09
N THR A 594 34.40 -14.88 9.01
CA THR A 594 33.12 -15.54 8.70
C THR A 594 32.22 -14.63 7.85
N ALA A 595 32.14 -13.36 8.24
CA ALA A 595 31.35 -12.36 7.53
C ALA A 595 31.86 -12.15 6.09
N GLN A 596 33.18 -12.05 5.91
CA GLN A 596 33.80 -11.90 4.58
C GLN A 596 33.60 -13.13 3.69
N ALA A 597 33.64 -14.35 4.24
CA ALA A 597 33.40 -15.57 3.50
C ALA A 597 31.98 -15.61 2.91
N ILE A 598 30.97 -15.30 3.72
CA ILE A 598 29.58 -15.23 3.27
C ILE A 598 29.36 -14.11 2.26
N ALA A 599 29.95 -12.93 2.52
CA ALA A 599 29.85 -11.79 1.61
C ALA A 599 30.44 -12.10 0.23
N ALA A 600 31.57 -12.79 0.18
CA ALA A 600 32.19 -13.22 -1.08
C ALA A 600 31.35 -14.25 -1.83
N GLU A 601 30.67 -15.18 -1.10
CA GLU A 601 29.79 -16.18 -1.69
C GLU A 601 28.60 -15.56 -2.41
N VAL A 602 27.99 -14.52 -1.82
CA VAL A 602 26.77 -13.90 -2.35
C VAL A 602 27.00 -12.61 -3.13
N GLY A 603 28.26 -12.07 -3.13
CA GLY A 603 28.63 -10.88 -3.90
C GLY A 603 28.28 -9.55 -3.22
N ILE A 604 28.42 -9.44 -1.91
CA ILE A 604 28.16 -8.23 -1.12
C ILE A 604 29.32 -7.23 -1.22
N ASP A 605 29.03 -5.92 -1.38
CA ASP A 605 30.02 -4.86 -1.57
C ASP A 605 30.71 -4.42 -0.27
N ARG A 606 29.95 -4.35 0.84
CA ARG A 606 30.44 -3.83 2.13
C ARG A 606 30.01 -4.75 3.27
N VAL A 607 30.90 -4.98 4.23
CA VAL A 607 30.65 -5.85 5.40
C VAL A 607 30.92 -5.05 6.67
N PHE A 608 29.97 -5.12 7.60
CA PHE A 608 30.09 -4.66 8.98
C PHE A 608 30.01 -5.89 9.89
N SER A 609 31.15 -6.31 10.39
CA SER A 609 31.30 -7.45 11.31
C SER A 609 31.39 -7.00 12.75
N GLU A 610 31.21 -7.94 13.69
CA GLU A 610 31.29 -7.71 15.14
C GLU A 610 30.36 -6.60 15.65
N VAL A 611 29.21 -6.41 14.98
CA VAL A 611 28.24 -5.37 15.32
C VAL A 611 27.31 -5.85 16.43
N LEU A 612 27.28 -5.11 17.52
CA LEU A 612 26.32 -5.39 18.59
C LEU A 612 24.90 -4.93 18.18
N PRO A 613 23.84 -5.59 18.63
CA PRO A 613 22.46 -5.25 18.29
C PRO A 613 22.12 -3.77 18.48
N GLN A 614 22.58 -3.18 19.57
CA GLN A 614 22.38 -1.76 19.90
C GLN A 614 23.11 -0.79 18.98
N ASP A 615 24.17 -1.21 18.30
CA ASP A 615 25.00 -0.37 17.43
C ASP A 615 24.56 -0.42 15.96
N LYS A 616 23.69 -1.35 15.58
CA LYS A 616 23.21 -1.48 14.21
C LYS A 616 22.61 -0.16 13.67
N ALA A 617 21.82 0.54 14.46
CA ALA A 617 21.25 1.84 14.08
C ALA A 617 22.32 2.90 13.82
N ASN A 618 23.44 2.89 14.57
CA ASN A 618 24.54 3.82 14.38
C ASN A 618 25.25 3.60 13.05
N TYR A 619 25.39 2.35 12.60
CA TYR A 619 25.95 2.04 11.28
C TYR A 619 25.04 2.50 10.14
N VAL A 620 23.72 2.34 10.28
CA VAL A 620 22.75 2.90 9.34
C VAL A 620 22.88 4.42 9.28
N SER A 621 22.96 5.11 10.41
CA SER A 621 23.16 6.56 10.46
C SER A 621 24.45 7.01 9.77
N LYS A 622 25.57 6.28 9.94
CA LYS A 622 26.84 6.59 9.24
C LYS A 622 26.70 6.51 7.72
N LEU A 623 25.99 5.48 7.23
CA LEU A 623 25.75 5.36 5.79
C LEU A 623 24.86 6.49 5.28
N GLN A 624 23.89 6.94 6.07
CA GLN A 624 23.05 8.11 5.75
C GLN A 624 23.89 9.41 5.72
N GLU A 625 24.83 9.57 6.64
CA GLU A 625 25.77 10.70 6.66
C GLU A 625 26.73 10.67 5.46
N GLU A 626 27.08 9.50 4.94
CA GLU A 626 27.83 9.32 3.68
C GLU A 626 26.99 9.69 2.43
N GLY A 627 25.69 9.99 2.60
CA GLY A 627 24.78 10.40 1.53
C GLY A 627 24.00 9.24 0.89
N TYR A 628 24.00 8.06 1.50
CA TYR A 628 23.18 6.95 1.04
C TYR A 628 21.73 7.08 1.53
N ILE A 629 20.81 6.66 0.68
CA ILE A 629 19.40 6.42 1.03
C ILE A 629 19.28 4.92 1.31
N VAL A 630 19.20 4.59 2.59
CA VAL A 630 19.38 3.23 3.08
C VAL A 630 18.04 2.51 3.26
N ALA A 631 17.93 1.31 2.69
CA ALA A 631 16.94 0.33 3.12
C ALA A 631 17.62 -0.69 4.05
N MET A 632 17.09 -0.88 5.25
CA MET A 632 17.53 -1.92 6.18
C MET A 632 16.59 -3.12 6.09
N VAL A 633 17.16 -4.31 5.97
CA VAL A 633 16.41 -5.56 5.83
C VAL A 633 16.82 -6.52 6.97
N GLY A 634 15.85 -6.97 7.76
CA GLY A 634 16.09 -7.87 8.89
C GLY A 634 14.85 -8.65 9.31
N ASP A 635 15.00 -9.55 10.28
CA ASP A 635 13.91 -10.39 10.83
C ASP A 635 13.13 -9.72 11.98
N GLY A 636 13.65 -8.65 12.51
CA GLY A 636 12.93 -7.62 13.26
C GLY A 636 13.13 -7.54 14.76
N ILE A 637 13.45 -8.55 15.52
CA ILE A 637 13.55 -8.41 16.99
C ILE A 637 14.81 -7.62 17.37
N ASN A 638 15.95 -8.03 16.86
CA ASN A 638 17.25 -7.43 17.16
C ASN A 638 17.53 -6.21 16.25
N ASP A 639 16.83 -6.10 15.14
CA ASP A 639 17.03 -5.10 14.11
C ASP A 639 16.07 -3.92 14.21
N ALA A 640 15.05 -3.97 15.09
CA ALA A 640 14.03 -2.96 15.20
C ALA A 640 14.58 -1.51 15.28
N PRO A 641 15.65 -1.21 16.05
CA PRO A 641 16.23 0.14 16.05
C PRO A 641 16.84 0.53 14.69
N ALA A 642 17.47 -0.42 13.98
CA ALA A 642 18.08 -0.18 12.68
C ALA A 642 17.03 -0.05 11.57
N LEU A 643 15.96 -0.85 11.63
CA LEU A 643 14.80 -0.74 10.74
C LEU A 643 14.14 0.63 10.86
N ALA A 644 13.92 1.10 12.11
CA ALA A 644 13.34 2.42 12.37
C ALA A 644 14.25 3.58 11.98
N GLN A 645 15.59 3.39 12.01
CA GLN A 645 16.57 4.41 11.64
C GLN A 645 16.71 4.57 10.13
N ALA A 646 16.53 3.49 9.36
CA ALA A 646 16.66 3.53 7.90
C ALA A 646 15.59 4.41 7.25
N GLN A 647 15.82 4.91 6.02
CA GLN A 647 14.75 5.56 5.27
C GLN A 647 13.63 4.59 4.91
N VAL A 648 13.97 3.30 4.75
CA VAL A 648 12.98 2.24 4.55
C VAL A 648 13.39 1.01 5.37
N GLY A 649 12.66 0.73 6.42
CA GLY A 649 12.79 -0.53 7.16
C GLY A 649 11.99 -1.63 6.49
N ILE A 650 12.61 -2.78 6.23
CA ILE A 650 12.00 -3.94 5.57
C ILE A 650 12.12 -5.15 6.49
N ALA A 651 11.02 -5.67 6.99
CA ALA A 651 10.97 -6.92 7.74
C ALA A 651 10.73 -8.11 6.80
N ILE A 652 11.45 -9.22 7.01
CA ILE A 652 11.30 -10.44 6.21
C ILE A 652 10.67 -11.57 7.06
N GLY A 653 9.76 -12.33 6.42
CA GLY A 653 9.10 -13.48 7.02
C GLY A 653 7.87 -13.12 7.84
N THR A 654 7.27 -14.11 8.48
CA THR A 654 6.17 -13.94 9.44
C THR A 654 6.65 -13.30 10.75
N GLY A 655 7.53 -12.28 10.62
CA GLY A 655 8.26 -11.64 11.70
C GLY A 655 7.42 -11.37 12.93
N THR A 656 8.09 -11.31 14.07
CA THR A 656 7.45 -10.99 15.35
C THR A 656 6.67 -9.67 15.25
N ASP A 657 5.65 -9.51 16.09
CA ASP A 657 4.84 -8.27 16.16
C ASP A 657 5.72 -7.01 16.23
N VAL A 658 6.90 -7.10 16.87
CA VAL A 658 7.89 -6.00 16.99
C VAL A 658 8.50 -5.61 15.63
N ALA A 659 8.78 -6.59 14.75
CA ALA A 659 9.29 -6.33 13.41
C ALA A 659 8.24 -5.64 12.54
N ILE A 660 7.03 -6.18 12.59
CA ILE A 660 5.89 -5.60 11.88
C ILE A 660 5.67 -4.15 12.35
N GLU A 661 5.84 -3.85 13.65
CA GLU A 661 5.62 -2.52 14.18
C GLU A 661 6.73 -1.53 13.76
N SER A 662 7.97 -1.96 13.69
CA SER A 662 9.14 -1.10 13.44
C SER A 662 9.47 -0.88 11.97
N ALA A 663 9.07 -1.79 11.06
CA ALA A 663 9.39 -1.71 9.64
C ALA A 663 8.36 -0.88 8.84
N ASP A 664 8.79 -0.30 7.72
CA ASP A 664 7.94 0.41 6.75
C ASP A 664 7.31 -0.53 5.72
N ALA A 665 7.94 -1.67 5.51
CA ALA A 665 7.45 -2.73 4.64
C ALA A 665 7.66 -4.11 5.29
N VAL A 666 6.74 -5.03 5.02
CA VAL A 666 6.81 -6.42 5.48
C VAL A 666 6.73 -7.34 4.26
N LEU A 667 7.70 -8.21 4.12
CA LEU A 667 7.75 -9.24 3.09
C LEU A 667 7.30 -10.56 3.73
N MET A 668 6.14 -11.05 3.32
CA MET A 668 5.50 -12.23 3.94
C MET A 668 6.28 -13.53 3.70
N LYS A 669 7.06 -13.57 2.63
CA LYS A 669 7.94 -14.70 2.33
C LYS A 669 9.31 -14.50 2.93
N SER A 670 9.97 -15.61 3.25
CA SER A 670 11.39 -15.59 3.62
C SER A 670 12.32 -15.53 2.39
N ASP A 671 11.80 -15.21 1.20
CA ASP A 671 12.56 -15.13 -0.05
C ASP A 671 13.18 -13.73 -0.22
N LEU A 672 14.51 -13.69 -0.31
CA LEU A 672 15.24 -12.43 -0.48
C LEU A 672 14.94 -11.73 -1.81
N MET A 673 14.43 -12.46 -2.82
CA MET A 673 14.00 -11.90 -4.10
C MET A 673 12.83 -10.89 -3.97
N ASP A 674 12.08 -10.95 -2.87
CA ASP A 674 10.99 -10.00 -2.64
C ASP A 674 11.51 -8.58 -2.34
N VAL A 675 12.77 -8.42 -1.88
CA VAL A 675 13.39 -7.10 -1.69
C VAL A 675 13.55 -6.35 -3.03
N PRO A 676 14.27 -6.89 -4.04
CA PRO A 676 14.32 -6.23 -5.35
C PRO A 676 12.94 -6.13 -6.02
N ALA A 677 12.02 -7.07 -5.79
CA ALA A 677 10.65 -6.99 -6.30
C ALA A 677 9.90 -5.80 -5.71
N MET A 678 9.99 -5.57 -4.39
CA MET A 678 9.41 -4.41 -3.71
C MET A 678 9.97 -3.09 -4.26
N LEU A 679 11.28 -2.98 -4.44
CA LEU A 679 11.92 -1.78 -4.99
C LEU A 679 11.51 -1.53 -6.46
N LYS A 680 11.37 -2.57 -7.27
CA LYS A 680 10.83 -2.48 -8.64
C LYS A 680 9.37 -2.02 -8.64
N LEU A 681 8.53 -2.52 -7.73
CA LEU A 681 7.14 -2.11 -7.57
C LEU A 681 7.05 -0.63 -7.21
N SER A 682 7.87 -0.17 -6.26
CA SER A 682 7.98 1.25 -5.89
C SER A 682 8.32 2.10 -7.11
N ARG A 683 9.41 1.78 -7.84
CA ARG A 683 9.82 2.49 -9.05
C ARG A 683 8.72 2.54 -10.11
N ALA A 684 8.02 1.43 -10.33
CA ALA A 684 6.91 1.36 -11.29
C ALA A 684 5.73 2.26 -10.85
N THR A 685 5.40 2.25 -9.57
CA THR A 685 4.29 3.06 -9.02
C THR A 685 4.61 4.55 -9.08
N ILE A 686 5.81 4.96 -8.67
CA ILE A 686 6.22 6.37 -8.72
C ILE A 686 6.32 6.88 -10.16
N ARG A 687 6.81 6.06 -11.09
CA ARG A 687 6.78 6.39 -12.53
C ARG A 687 5.35 6.63 -13.00
N ASN A 688 4.42 5.76 -12.63
CA ASN A 688 3.01 5.89 -12.99
C ASN A 688 2.39 7.17 -12.41
N ILE A 689 2.72 7.52 -11.15
CA ILE A 689 2.30 8.79 -10.54
C ILE A 689 2.82 9.99 -11.35
N LYS A 690 4.11 9.99 -11.72
CA LYS A 690 4.71 11.07 -12.52
C LYS A 690 4.03 11.20 -13.90
N GLU A 691 3.75 10.08 -14.56
CA GLU A 691 3.00 10.04 -15.82
C GLU A 691 1.59 10.61 -15.65
N ASN A 692 0.87 10.22 -14.58
CA ASN A 692 -0.46 10.72 -14.25
C ASN A 692 -0.45 12.23 -14.01
N LEU A 693 0.49 12.74 -13.22
CA LEU A 693 0.65 14.17 -12.95
C LEU A 693 0.98 14.94 -14.23
N PHE A 694 1.87 14.41 -15.06
CA PHE A 694 2.19 15.03 -16.35
C PHE A 694 0.94 15.20 -17.21
N TRP A 695 0.14 14.15 -17.41
CA TRP A 695 -1.08 14.24 -18.19
C TRP A 695 -2.13 15.15 -17.56
N ALA A 696 -2.30 15.11 -16.23
CA ALA A 696 -3.22 15.97 -15.52
C ALA A 696 -2.91 17.47 -15.72
N PHE A 697 -1.62 17.84 -15.80
CA PHE A 697 -1.20 19.22 -16.07
C PHE A 697 -1.17 19.58 -17.55
N ALA A 698 -0.79 18.65 -18.43
CA ALA A 698 -0.62 18.91 -19.86
C ALA A 698 -1.91 19.41 -20.51
N TYR A 699 -3.06 18.81 -20.17
CA TYR A 699 -4.35 19.26 -20.67
C TYR A 699 -4.64 20.73 -20.30
N ASN A 700 -4.30 21.12 -19.06
CA ASN A 700 -4.53 22.49 -18.58
C ASN A 700 -3.52 23.47 -19.19
N ILE A 701 -2.23 23.14 -19.19
CA ILE A 701 -1.17 24.02 -19.73
C ILE A 701 -1.39 24.31 -21.21
N ILE A 702 -1.80 23.31 -21.98
CA ILE A 702 -2.10 23.48 -23.42
C ILE A 702 -3.45 24.17 -23.61
N GLY A 703 -4.48 23.76 -22.85
CA GLY A 703 -5.84 24.22 -23.04
C GLY A 703 -6.08 25.66 -22.63
N ILE A 704 -5.45 26.16 -21.57
CA ILE A 704 -5.64 27.52 -21.07
C ILE A 704 -5.29 28.60 -22.12
N PRO A 705 -4.13 28.58 -22.80
CA PRO A 705 -3.83 29.54 -23.85
C PRO A 705 -4.86 29.53 -25.00
N PHE A 706 -5.34 28.34 -25.38
CA PHE A 706 -6.41 28.25 -26.40
C PHE A 706 -7.71 28.84 -25.90
N ALA A 707 -8.08 28.57 -24.64
CA ALA A 707 -9.28 29.15 -24.02
C ALA A 707 -9.17 30.68 -23.87
N MET A 708 -7.98 31.20 -23.61
CA MET A 708 -7.72 32.65 -23.56
C MET A 708 -7.87 33.35 -24.91
N GLY A 709 -8.08 32.62 -26.01
CA GLY A 709 -8.23 33.19 -27.32
C GLY A 709 -6.93 33.47 -28.08
N VAL A 710 -5.80 32.83 -27.69
CA VAL A 710 -4.51 33.05 -28.37
C VAL A 710 -4.59 32.70 -29.86
N LEU A 711 -5.33 31.63 -30.23
CA LEU A 711 -5.54 31.30 -31.64
C LEU A 711 -6.30 32.36 -32.41
N HIS A 712 -7.20 33.07 -31.76
CA HIS A 712 -8.00 34.15 -32.39
C HIS A 712 -7.11 35.30 -32.83
N LEU A 713 -6.01 35.61 -32.13
CA LEU A 713 -5.00 36.58 -32.56
C LEU A 713 -4.41 36.29 -33.94
N PHE A 714 -4.43 35.02 -34.34
CA PHE A 714 -3.92 34.52 -35.63
C PHE A 714 -5.04 34.14 -36.60
N GLY A 715 -6.30 34.58 -36.33
CA GLY A 715 -7.46 34.29 -37.16
C GLY A 715 -8.04 32.86 -36.97
N GLY A 716 -7.64 32.16 -35.93
CA GLY A 716 -8.15 30.81 -35.59
C GLY A 716 -9.45 30.85 -34.78
N PRO A 717 -10.10 29.68 -34.59
CA PRO A 717 -11.36 29.58 -33.84
C PRO A 717 -11.15 29.75 -32.33
N LEU A 718 -12.19 30.14 -31.61
CA LEU A 718 -12.25 30.10 -30.14
C LEU A 718 -12.45 28.68 -29.65
N LEU A 719 -11.93 28.38 -28.49
CA LEU A 719 -12.24 27.15 -27.78
C LEU A 719 -13.67 27.18 -27.26
N ASN A 720 -14.49 26.25 -27.73
CA ASN A 720 -15.86 26.13 -27.23
C ASN A 720 -15.83 25.57 -25.78
N PRO A 721 -16.57 26.18 -24.82
CA PRO A 721 -16.63 25.70 -23.44
C PRO A 721 -17.07 24.24 -23.28
N MET A 722 -17.90 23.71 -24.19
CA MET A 722 -18.31 22.30 -24.19
C MET A 722 -17.13 21.36 -24.51
N ILE A 723 -16.30 21.76 -25.49
CA ILE A 723 -15.07 20.98 -25.83
C ILE A 723 -14.10 20.99 -24.66
N ALA A 724 -13.98 22.12 -23.97
CA ALA A 724 -13.20 22.23 -22.74
C ALA A 724 -13.69 21.26 -21.66
N GLY A 725 -15.00 21.19 -21.42
CA GLY A 725 -15.61 20.26 -20.48
C GLY A 725 -15.40 18.77 -20.85
N ALA A 726 -15.49 18.44 -22.15
CA ALA A 726 -15.20 17.11 -22.65
C ALA A 726 -13.73 16.73 -22.43
N ALA A 727 -12.79 17.60 -22.76
CA ALA A 727 -11.36 17.38 -22.57
C ALA A 727 -11.02 17.11 -21.07
N MET A 728 -11.65 17.83 -20.15
CA MET A 728 -11.47 17.62 -18.71
C MET A 728 -11.99 16.25 -18.25
N SER A 729 -13.14 15.82 -18.75
CA SER A 729 -13.69 14.50 -18.45
C SER A 729 -12.77 13.38 -18.95
N PHE A 730 -12.23 13.48 -20.16
CA PHE A 730 -11.24 12.54 -20.71
C PHE A 730 -9.91 12.55 -19.95
N SER A 731 -9.46 13.69 -19.45
CA SER A 731 -8.27 13.79 -18.62
C SER A 731 -8.36 12.89 -17.37
N SER A 732 -9.47 12.94 -16.65
CA SER A 732 -9.69 12.08 -15.47
C SER A 732 -9.71 10.60 -15.84
N VAL A 733 -10.36 10.23 -16.94
CA VAL A 733 -10.39 8.84 -17.42
C VAL A 733 -8.99 8.33 -17.80
N SER A 734 -8.19 9.16 -18.49
CA SER A 734 -6.83 8.78 -18.91
C SER A 734 -5.91 8.48 -17.73
N VAL A 735 -5.97 9.30 -16.68
CA VAL A 735 -5.19 9.12 -15.43
C VAL A 735 -5.55 7.80 -14.75
N VAL A 736 -6.84 7.49 -14.64
CA VAL A 736 -7.28 6.25 -14.01
C VAL A 736 -6.88 5.02 -14.84
N LEU A 737 -7.06 5.08 -16.16
CA LEU A 737 -6.64 3.97 -17.05
C LEU A 737 -5.13 3.73 -16.97
N ASN A 738 -4.32 4.79 -16.87
CA ASN A 738 -2.89 4.66 -16.69
C ASN A 738 -2.55 4.02 -15.33
N ALA A 739 -3.21 4.41 -14.24
CA ALA A 739 -3.01 3.80 -12.93
C ALA A 739 -3.37 2.30 -12.93
N LEU A 740 -4.44 1.91 -13.62
CA LEU A 740 -4.84 0.51 -13.76
C LEU A 740 -3.83 -0.35 -14.54
N ARG A 741 -2.88 0.22 -15.29
CA ARG A 741 -1.78 -0.53 -15.94
C ARG A 741 -0.90 -1.24 -14.91
N LEU A 742 -0.78 -0.68 -13.67
CA LEU A 742 -0.03 -1.31 -12.58
C LEU A 742 -0.57 -2.69 -12.19
N LYS A 743 -1.85 -3.00 -12.46
CA LYS A 743 -2.38 -4.37 -12.26
C LYS A 743 -1.66 -5.45 -13.08
N ARG A 744 -1.00 -5.05 -14.18
CA ARG A 744 -0.22 -5.95 -15.05
C ARG A 744 1.23 -6.10 -14.60
N TRP A 745 1.63 -5.40 -13.55
CA TRP A 745 2.97 -5.54 -13.00
C TRP A 745 3.19 -6.98 -12.50
N LYS A 746 4.39 -7.50 -12.76
CA LYS A 746 4.86 -8.82 -12.31
C LYS A 746 6.17 -8.63 -11.55
N ALA A 747 6.33 -9.39 -10.45
CA ALA A 747 7.52 -9.41 -9.62
C ALA A 747 8.74 -9.94 -10.37
#